data_40e84d30dc81e26ab87d4842967ecf60
#
_entry.id   40e84d30dc81e26ab87d4842967ecf60
#
_cell.length_a   1.000
_cell.length_b   1.000
_cell.length_c   1.000
_cell.angle_alpha   90.00
_cell.angle_beta   90.00
_cell.angle_gamma   90.00
#
_symmetry.space_group_name_H-M   'P 1'
#
loop_
_entity.id
_entity.type
_entity.pdbx_description
1 polymer ?
#
loop_
_entity_poly.entity_id
_entity_poly.type
_entity_poly.pdbx_seq_one_letter_code
_entity_poly.pdbx_strand_id
1 'polypeptide(L)'
;MKKKDFNRGWLFGAVGKEPSMQPVTLPHDAMLYEKRSKDAATAGACGYFPGGAYVYVKRFLVPETWRTQSAVLEFEAVYQNAQVFVNDALVAEQRYGYTNFFVVLDPQLKYGEENEIKVIADNSSVPNSRWYSGSGIYRSVNLFLGDKSHIRPDGLLVSTSGNDAAHVKVSVTGGDTVRVSVLDGEKVVAQAETAVKEGTASADIPVSQPRLWDAEHPELYRCRAELLKNGEMVDEADVWFGFRTLSWSTRGFFVNGKKTLLRGACVHHDNGILGACSFEDAEFRRVRLLKEAGFNAIRSAHNPASKALLDACDRLGLYVMDEFCDNWLVHKNPYDYADQDFRAWWQQDLTAMVIKNYNHPSVVMNSIGNEISELAIPEGQEYCKKLAVLARKLDPDKAVTMGVNLMLCSMSAKGGGIYGNKKNGKENQNGSQTMDNVPTSAFFNMLMNLAGGMIEKMAAKPAADDATKVSFSYLDIGGYNYAASRYEKDGTLHPDRVIVGSETLPKNLYHNWQLVKKFPYVIGDFMWTGWDYLGEAGIGTVRYKSFKNPGQDAPIISAGCGVIDICGKLRPEVQWNRLVWGLDHTPGIGVEPYTHAGETGSESMWRDTDAVASWSWAGCEGKKTKVTVYSDGETAELIVNGHSYGRKKTKEYKAVFKRVVYEPGTITAISYDGEGKEQSRTSMKTAVGPAELRVVADRSTLQAKTQDLAYISIDLTGADGITKSSEDTAVTVEVAGAGTLLALGSARPNMGENFFSDTHTTYYGKALAVVRGGDAPGKITVTVRAKGLPAKTLEFDVI
;
A
#
# COMPACT_ATOMS: atom_id res chain seq x y z
N MET A 1 -21.10 2.85 21.18
CA MET A 1 -21.07 4.31 20.84
C MET A 1 -21.35 4.47 19.35
N LYS A 2 -22.12 5.49 18.95
CA LYS A 2 -22.37 5.78 17.54
C LYS A 2 -21.15 6.45 16.92
N LYS A 3 -20.58 5.80 15.89
CA LYS A 3 -19.50 6.35 15.06
C LYS A 3 -20.09 7.43 14.13
N LYS A 4 -19.47 8.59 14.09
CA LYS A 4 -19.84 9.71 13.22
C LYS A 4 -18.62 10.18 12.45
N ASP A 5 -18.80 10.46 11.16
CA ASP A 5 -17.78 11.15 10.35
C ASP A 5 -17.44 12.50 10.96
N PHE A 6 -16.17 12.76 11.20
CA PHE A 6 -15.68 14.04 11.74
C PHE A 6 -14.68 14.71 10.79
N ASN A 7 -14.65 14.31 9.53
CA ASN A 7 -13.67 14.71 8.53
C ASN A 7 -13.92 16.12 7.92
N ARG A 8 -15.12 16.70 8.07
CA ARG A 8 -15.48 17.97 7.45
C ARG A 8 -15.31 19.15 8.40
N GLY A 9 -15.23 20.37 7.81
CA GLY A 9 -15.21 21.61 8.58
C GLY A 9 -13.91 21.84 9.36
N TRP A 10 -12.79 21.36 8.87
CA TRP A 10 -11.47 21.68 9.37
C TRP A 10 -10.89 22.89 8.66
N LEU A 11 -10.09 23.67 9.40
CA LEU A 11 -9.19 24.69 8.87
C LEU A 11 -7.76 24.15 8.93
N PHE A 12 -6.97 24.45 7.93
CA PHE A 12 -5.60 23.95 7.77
C PHE A 12 -4.64 25.11 7.49
N GLY A 13 -3.44 25.06 8.05
CA GLY A 13 -2.36 25.99 7.76
C GLY A 13 -1.00 25.46 8.21
N ALA A 14 0.07 26.17 7.84
CA ALA A 14 1.39 25.90 8.40
C ALA A 14 1.49 26.51 9.80
N VAL A 15 2.21 25.84 10.70
CA VAL A 15 2.49 26.35 12.05
C VAL A 15 3.18 27.72 11.96
N GLY A 16 2.71 28.70 12.75
CA GLY A 16 3.17 30.08 12.72
C GLY A 16 2.58 30.94 11.60
N LYS A 17 1.65 30.40 10.80
CA LYS A 17 0.92 31.12 9.74
C LYS A 17 -0.61 30.98 9.89
N GLU A 18 -1.08 30.83 11.14
CA GLU A 18 -2.49 30.57 11.47
C GLU A 18 -3.47 31.62 10.87
N PRO A 19 -3.12 32.91 10.70
CA PRO A 19 -4.02 33.87 10.07
C PRO A 19 -4.41 33.54 8.61
N SER A 20 -3.66 32.65 7.94
CA SER A 20 -3.89 32.25 6.53
C SER A 20 -4.44 30.83 6.39
N MET A 21 -5.15 30.31 7.40
CA MET A 21 -5.75 28.99 7.35
C MET A 21 -6.85 28.88 6.29
N GLN A 22 -6.90 27.72 5.63
CA GLN A 22 -7.87 27.42 4.57
C GLN A 22 -8.79 26.25 4.97
N PRO A 23 -10.04 26.21 4.51
CA PRO A 23 -10.92 25.09 4.76
C PRO A 23 -10.42 23.81 4.05
N VAL A 24 -10.42 22.69 4.79
CA VAL A 24 -10.10 21.37 4.25
C VAL A 24 -11.09 20.34 4.73
N THR A 25 -11.22 19.27 3.95
CA THR A 25 -11.93 18.04 4.32
C THR A 25 -10.91 16.91 4.37
N LEU A 26 -10.90 16.17 5.47
CA LEU A 26 -10.02 15.00 5.66
C LEU A 26 -10.54 13.78 4.87
N PRO A 27 -9.69 12.84 4.53
CA PRO A 27 -8.22 12.86 4.65
C PRO A 27 -7.54 13.97 3.87
N HIS A 28 -6.43 14.50 4.40
CA HIS A 28 -5.66 15.58 3.77
C HIS A 28 -4.17 15.35 3.95
N ASP A 29 -3.44 15.36 2.85
CA ASP A 29 -1.97 15.25 2.83
C ASP A 29 -1.35 16.61 2.51
N ALA A 30 -0.88 17.27 3.56
CA ALA A 30 -0.30 18.61 3.44
C ALA A 30 0.97 18.64 2.59
N MET A 31 1.78 17.57 2.62
CA MET A 31 3.05 17.51 1.88
C MET A 31 2.83 17.51 0.37
N LEU A 32 1.72 16.94 -0.11
CA LEU A 32 1.41 16.86 -1.54
C LEU A 32 1.31 18.26 -2.19
N TYR A 33 0.88 19.26 -1.41
CA TYR A 33 0.70 20.64 -1.87
C TYR A 33 1.99 21.48 -1.81
N GLU A 34 3.06 20.95 -1.22
CA GLU A 34 4.33 21.63 -1.15
C GLU A 34 5.12 21.55 -2.47
N LYS A 35 5.91 22.58 -2.74
CA LYS A 35 6.76 22.60 -3.93
C LYS A 35 7.96 21.68 -3.77
N ARG A 36 8.07 20.69 -4.63
CA ARG A 36 9.25 19.81 -4.71
C ARG A 36 10.50 20.58 -5.11
N SER A 37 11.64 20.24 -4.51
CA SER A 37 12.93 20.84 -4.81
C SER A 37 14.03 19.80 -4.77
N LYS A 38 15.00 19.90 -5.69
CA LYS A 38 16.24 19.08 -5.65
C LYS A 38 17.04 19.31 -4.35
N ASP A 39 16.85 20.46 -3.72
CA ASP A 39 17.52 20.85 -2.48
C ASP A 39 16.73 20.44 -1.22
N ALA A 40 15.57 19.77 -1.36
CA ALA A 40 14.83 19.26 -0.22
C ALA A 40 15.66 18.26 0.56
N ALA A 41 15.72 18.40 1.90
CA ALA A 41 16.49 17.51 2.77
C ALA A 41 16.04 16.04 2.70
N THR A 42 14.79 15.78 2.30
CA THR A 42 14.24 14.45 2.03
C THR A 42 14.86 13.78 0.80
N ALA A 43 15.39 14.56 -0.13
CA ALA A 43 15.94 14.11 -1.40
C ALA A 43 15.02 13.07 -2.09
N GLY A 44 15.59 12.08 -2.78
CA GLY A 44 14.83 11.03 -3.45
C GLY A 44 14.01 10.12 -2.51
N ALA A 45 14.32 10.07 -1.22
CA ALA A 45 13.61 9.25 -0.26
C ALA A 45 12.10 9.57 -0.25
N CYS A 46 11.72 10.83 -0.09
CA CYS A 46 10.31 11.27 -0.16
C CYS A 46 9.97 11.95 -1.50
N GLY A 47 10.60 11.58 -2.61
CA GLY A 47 10.29 12.16 -3.93
C GLY A 47 10.58 13.66 -4.03
N TYR A 48 11.53 14.17 -3.26
CA TYR A 48 11.93 15.58 -3.19
C TYR A 48 10.87 16.54 -2.64
N PHE A 49 9.88 16.05 -1.92
CA PHE A 49 8.97 16.90 -1.16
C PHE A 49 9.63 17.36 0.14
N PRO A 50 9.45 18.62 0.55
CA PRO A 50 9.97 19.10 1.83
C PRO A 50 9.13 18.57 3.00
N GLY A 51 9.73 18.49 4.19
CA GLY A 51 8.98 18.34 5.43
C GLY A 51 8.36 19.66 5.87
N GLY A 52 7.49 19.61 6.89
CA GLY A 52 6.84 20.79 7.44
C GLY A 52 6.05 20.51 8.70
N ALA A 53 5.77 21.56 9.48
CA ALA A 53 4.87 21.49 10.60
C ALA A 53 3.54 22.16 10.25
N TYR A 54 2.44 21.45 10.49
CA TYR A 54 1.10 21.87 10.06
C TYR A 54 0.14 21.87 11.23
N VAL A 55 -0.86 22.75 11.15
CA VAL A 55 -1.91 22.89 12.15
C VAL A 55 -3.28 22.72 11.50
N TYR A 56 -4.10 21.92 12.15
CA TYR A 56 -5.50 21.70 11.80
C TYR A 56 -6.37 22.16 12.95
N VAL A 57 -7.41 22.94 12.67
CA VAL A 57 -8.34 23.45 13.68
C VAL A 57 -9.76 23.15 13.27
N LYS A 58 -10.54 22.65 14.22
CA LYS A 58 -11.99 22.47 14.03
C LYS A 58 -12.74 23.04 15.19
N ARG A 59 -13.68 23.98 14.89
CA ARG A 59 -14.61 24.52 15.86
C ARG A 59 -15.99 23.93 15.67
N PHE A 60 -16.65 23.60 16.76
CA PHE A 60 -17.97 22.99 16.71
C PHE A 60 -18.73 23.24 18.01
N LEU A 61 -20.05 23.41 17.88
CA LEU A 61 -20.94 23.52 19.02
C LEU A 61 -21.11 22.15 19.69
N VAL A 62 -20.85 22.06 21.00
CA VAL A 62 -21.13 20.89 21.81
C VAL A 62 -22.47 21.08 22.50
N PRO A 63 -23.52 20.31 22.13
CA PRO A 63 -24.84 20.44 22.76
C PRO A 63 -24.79 20.13 24.25
N GLU A 64 -25.62 20.78 25.03
CA GLU A 64 -25.77 20.53 26.48
C GLU A 64 -26.10 19.05 26.76
N THR A 65 -26.78 18.37 25.83
CA THR A 65 -27.13 16.94 25.94
C THR A 65 -25.93 16.01 26.00
N TRP A 66 -24.75 16.46 25.57
CA TRP A 66 -23.54 15.64 25.66
C TRP A 66 -22.98 15.54 27.08
N ARG A 67 -23.43 16.36 28.04
CA ARG A 67 -22.99 16.29 29.43
C ARG A 67 -23.21 14.91 30.06
N THR A 68 -24.26 14.20 29.62
CA THR A 68 -24.59 12.85 30.08
C THR A 68 -24.02 11.75 29.19
N GLN A 69 -23.30 12.12 28.14
CA GLN A 69 -22.70 11.19 27.20
C GLN A 69 -21.18 11.12 27.36
N SER A 70 -20.57 10.13 26.74
CA SER A 70 -19.14 10.03 26.50
C SER A 70 -18.83 10.35 25.04
N ALA A 71 -17.79 11.16 24.82
CA ALA A 71 -17.31 11.55 23.51
C ALA A 71 -15.83 11.18 23.35
N VAL A 72 -15.52 10.38 22.32
CA VAL A 72 -14.17 9.92 22.02
C VAL A 72 -13.86 10.19 20.54
N LEU A 73 -12.74 10.82 20.26
CA LEU A 73 -12.22 10.91 18.89
C LEU A 73 -11.26 9.78 18.59
N GLU A 74 -11.37 9.20 17.41
CA GLU A 74 -10.35 8.38 16.79
C GLU A 74 -9.66 9.19 15.69
N PHE A 75 -8.34 9.23 15.74
CA PHE A 75 -7.50 9.59 14.61
C PHE A 75 -6.93 8.28 14.05
N GLU A 76 -7.28 7.91 12.81
CA GLU A 76 -6.77 6.67 12.22
C GLU A 76 -5.27 6.74 11.91
N ALA A 77 -4.76 7.92 11.58
CA ALA A 77 -3.34 8.26 11.58
C ALA A 77 -3.11 9.75 11.36
N VAL A 78 -2.03 10.26 11.92
CA VAL A 78 -1.52 11.63 11.71
C VAL A 78 -0.01 11.55 11.53
N TYR A 79 0.51 11.95 10.36
CA TYR A 79 1.95 11.92 10.10
C TYR A 79 2.54 13.31 10.26
N GLN A 80 3.43 13.51 11.24
CA GLN A 80 3.81 12.71 12.38
C GLN A 80 3.92 13.61 13.63
N ASN A 81 4.40 13.05 14.76
CA ASN A 81 4.57 13.78 16.02
C ASN A 81 3.31 14.59 16.36
N ALA A 82 2.16 13.91 16.31
CA ALA A 82 0.88 14.55 16.52
C ALA A 82 0.71 15.06 17.96
N GLN A 83 0.24 16.28 18.11
CA GLN A 83 -0.22 16.84 19.37
C GLN A 83 -1.67 17.29 19.21
N VAL A 84 -2.54 16.80 20.07
CA VAL A 84 -3.98 17.12 20.04
C VAL A 84 -4.35 17.97 21.24
N PHE A 85 -4.96 19.11 20.97
CA PHE A 85 -5.45 20.04 21.97
C PHE A 85 -6.97 20.14 21.89
N VAL A 86 -7.63 20.21 23.04
CA VAL A 86 -9.05 20.51 23.18
C VAL A 86 -9.17 21.74 24.07
N ASN A 87 -9.75 22.82 23.54
CA ASN A 87 -9.86 24.10 24.24
C ASN A 87 -8.52 24.54 24.89
N ASP A 88 -7.44 24.53 24.10
CA ASP A 88 -6.06 24.85 24.48
C ASP A 88 -5.35 23.85 25.42
N ALA A 89 -6.04 22.88 25.97
CA ALA A 89 -5.42 21.83 26.78
C ALA A 89 -4.82 20.73 25.90
N LEU A 90 -3.53 20.41 26.05
CA LEU A 90 -2.91 19.24 25.42
C LEU A 90 -3.51 17.97 26.03
N VAL A 91 -4.16 17.14 25.21
CA VAL A 91 -4.89 15.94 25.66
C VAL A 91 -4.31 14.63 25.12
N ALA A 92 -3.57 14.68 24.04
CA ALA A 92 -2.90 13.51 23.49
C ALA A 92 -1.67 13.88 22.67
N GLU A 93 -0.70 12.96 22.66
CA GLU A 93 0.45 12.95 21.76
C GLU A 93 0.56 11.58 21.12
N GLN A 94 1.02 11.54 19.85
CA GLN A 94 1.30 10.31 19.12
C GLN A 94 2.54 10.51 18.26
N ARG A 95 3.58 9.70 18.48
CA ARG A 95 4.85 9.80 17.75
C ARG A 95 4.83 9.08 16.44
N TYR A 96 4.33 7.84 16.43
CA TYR A 96 4.32 7.00 15.24
C TYR A 96 3.16 7.36 14.32
N GLY A 97 3.48 7.83 13.13
CA GLY A 97 2.51 8.42 12.22
C GLY A 97 1.57 7.46 11.49
N TYR A 98 1.57 6.14 11.79
CA TYR A 98 0.84 5.13 11.02
C TYR A 98 -0.18 4.34 11.84
N THR A 99 -0.22 4.51 13.17
CA THR A 99 -1.17 3.83 14.06
C THR A 99 -2.33 4.73 14.44
N ASN A 100 -3.50 4.14 14.67
CA ASN A 100 -4.65 4.85 15.21
C ASN A 100 -4.51 5.07 16.72
N PHE A 101 -5.10 6.16 17.19
CA PHE A 101 -5.18 6.51 18.60
C PHE A 101 -6.49 7.20 18.96
N PHE A 102 -6.86 7.14 20.22
CA PHE A 102 -8.12 7.65 20.72
C PHE A 102 -7.92 8.78 21.72
N VAL A 103 -8.78 9.78 21.65
CA VAL A 103 -8.78 10.96 22.52
C VAL A 103 -10.13 11.10 23.21
N VAL A 104 -10.16 10.96 24.55
CA VAL A 104 -11.36 11.19 25.34
C VAL A 104 -11.57 12.69 25.47
N LEU A 105 -12.70 13.20 25.00
CA LEU A 105 -13.00 14.63 24.97
C LEU A 105 -13.66 15.14 26.24
N ASP A 106 -14.45 14.32 26.92
CA ASP A 106 -15.31 14.71 28.06
C ASP A 106 -14.67 15.65 29.09
N PRO A 107 -13.40 15.44 29.54
CA PRO A 107 -12.80 16.28 30.58
C PRO A 107 -12.60 17.75 30.18
N GLN A 108 -12.54 18.03 28.87
CA GLN A 108 -12.19 19.35 28.32
C GLN A 108 -13.38 20.04 27.65
N LEU A 109 -14.53 19.34 27.46
CA LEU A 109 -15.66 19.90 26.74
C LEU A 109 -16.40 20.98 27.55
N LYS A 110 -16.70 22.08 26.90
CA LYS A 110 -17.62 23.14 27.34
C LYS A 110 -18.98 22.84 26.70
N TYR A 111 -19.92 22.41 27.53
CA TYR A 111 -21.26 22.04 27.08
C TYR A 111 -22.15 23.25 26.87
N GLY A 112 -22.93 23.28 25.81
CA GLY A 112 -23.73 24.44 25.37
C GLY A 112 -22.92 25.52 24.65
N GLU A 113 -21.63 25.32 24.47
CA GLU A 113 -20.71 26.31 23.92
C GLU A 113 -19.95 25.76 22.69
N GLU A 114 -19.30 26.68 21.96
CA GLU A 114 -18.35 26.34 20.93
C GLU A 114 -17.06 25.78 21.57
N ASN A 115 -16.56 24.70 21.03
CA ASN A 115 -15.31 24.05 21.42
C ASN A 115 -14.35 24.00 20.23
N GLU A 116 -13.06 24.02 20.52
CA GLU A 116 -12.01 23.92 19.53
C GLU A 116 -11.19 22.65 19.72
N ILE A 117 -10.97 21.94 18.63
CA ILE A 117 -9.94 20.90 18.55
C ILE A 117 -8.84 21.42 17.63
N LYS A 118 -7.61 21.43 18.15
CA LYS A 118 -6.42 21.78 17.38
C LYS A 118 -5.48 20.59 17.34
N VAL A 119 -4.98 20.26 16.14
CA VAL A 119 -4.02 19.19 15.91
C VAL A 119 -2.78 19.79 15.26
N ILE A 120 -1.62 19.58 15.86
CA ILE A 120 -0.32 19.87 15.24
C ILE A 120 0.23 18.55 14.72
N ALA A 121 0.61 18.53 13.44
CA ALA A 121 1.32 17.43 12.80
C ALA A 121 2.71 17.95 12.39
N ASP A 122 3.74 17.53 13.13
CA ASP A 122 5.10 18.02 12.92
C ASP A 122 5.97 17.00 12.20
N ASN A 123 6.07 17.18 10.88
CA ASN A 123 6.98 16.47 9.98
C ASN A 123 8.13 17.38 9.49
N SER A 124 8.61 18.31 10.31
CA SER A 124 9.68 19.26 9.95
C SER A 124 11.09 18.66 10.07
N SER A 125 11.26 17.67 10.94
CA SER A 125 12.52 16.95 11.11
C SER A 125 12.66 15.87 10.03
N VAL A 126 13.42 16.15 8.98
CA VAL A 126 13.58 15.28 7.79
C VAL A 126 15.06 15.15 7.40
N PRO A 127 15.50 14.03 6.78
CA PRO A 127 14.72 12.88 6.35
C PRO A 127 14.35 11.94 7.52
N ASN A 128 13.11 11.43 7.50
CA ASN A 128 12.59 10.52 8.52
C ASN A 128 11.87 9.29 7.93
N SER A 129 11.98 9.10 6.63
CA SER A 129 11.39 7.98 5.89
C SER A 129 12.22 7.68 4.65
N ARG A 130 12.14 6.43 4.15
CA ARG A 130 12.77 6.00 2.89
C ARG A 130 11.82 6.12 1.69
N TRP A 131 10.53 6.36 1.95
CA TRP A 131 9.45 6.49 0.97
C TRP A 131 8.69 7.80 1.22
N TYR A 132 7.75 8.13 0.37
CA TYR A 132 6.86 9.27 0.55
C TYR A 132 5.95 9.05 1.76
N SER A 133 6.17 9.81 2.81
CA SER A 133 5.42 9.68 4.06
C SER A 133 4.07 10.40 4.05
N GLY A 134 3.94 11.45 3.23
CA GLY A 134 2.91 12.45 3.40
C GLY A 134 3.09 13.29 4.68
N SER A 135 2.14 14.16 4.98
CA SER A 135 2.10 14.93 6.23
C SER A 135 0.68 15.33 6.59
N GLY A 136 0.39 15.42 7.89
CA GLY A 136 -0.91 15.86 8.39
C GLY A 136 -1.89 14.75 8.69
N ILE A 137 -3.18 15.05 8.68
CA ILE A 137 -4.26 14.10 9.00
C ILE A 137 -4.68 13.38 7.69
N TYR A 138 -3.92 12.36 7.30
CA TYR A 138 -4.04 11.71 5.99
C TYR A 138 -4.94 10.46 5.99
N ARG A 139 -5.51 10.09 7.15
CA ARG A 139 -6.57 9.08 7.33
C ARG A 139 -7.76 9.70 8.03
N SER A 140 -8.85 8.97 8.14
CA SER A 140 -10.11 9.47 8.69
C SER A 140 -10.01 9.85 10.17
N VAL A 141 -10.84 10.84 10.55
CA VAL A 141 -11.14 11.19 11.95
C VAL A 141 -12.60 10.85 12.22
N ASN A 142 -12.85 10.08 13.28
CA ASN A 142 -14.16 9.60 13.67
C ASN A 142 -14.51 10.08 15.09
N LEU A 143 -15.73 10.53 15.28
CA LEU A 143 -16.28 10.83 16.60
C LEU A 143 -17.18 9.69 17.05
N PHE A 144 -16.86 9.11 18.19
CA PHE A 144 -17.70 8.15 18.91
C PHE A 144 -18.46 8.88 20.01
N LEU A 145 -19.78 8.78 19.97
CA LEU A 145 -20.67 9.44 20.96
C LEU A 145 -21.69 8.43 21.47
N GLY A 146 -21.83 8.31 22.77
CA GLY A 146 -22.75 7.34 23.38
C GLY A 146 -22.97 7.58 24.87
N ASP A 147 -23.68 6.69 25.53
CA ASP A 147 -23.90 6.72 26.97
C ASP A 147 -22.58 6.60 27.76
N LYS A 148 -22.60 7.03 29.04
CA LYS A 148 -21.45 6.81 29.95
C LYS A 148 -21.16 5.31 30.12
N SER A 149 -22.20 4.45 30.02
CA SER A 149 -22.05 3.00 29.92
C SER A 149 -22.03 2.63 28.46
N HIS A 150 -20.88 2.23 27.92
CA HIS A 150 -20.71 2.01 26.48
C HIS A 150 -19.70 0.89 26.15
N ILE A 151 -19.81 0.36 24.95
CA ILE A 151 -18.79 -0.49 24.34
C ILE A 151 -17.63 0.42 23.89
N ARG A 152 -16.41 0.10 24.31
CA ARG A 152 -15.23 0.91 23.95
C ARG A 152 -15.00 0.88 22.45
N PRO A 153 -14.58 1.98 21.82
CA PRO A 153 -14.07 1.95 20.45
C PRO A 153 -13.00 0.86 20.28
N ASP A 154 -13.03 0.12 19.16
CA ASP A 154 -12.22 -1.09 18.92
C ASP A 154 -12.30 -2.17 20.01
N GLY A 155 -13.32 -2.13 20.87
CA GLY A 155 -13.51 -3.05 21.99
C GLY A 155 -14.34 -4.31 21.67
N LEU A 156 -14.90 -4.43 20.46
CA LEU A 156 -15.61 -5.62 19.99
C LEU A 156 -14.67 -6.45 19.12
N LEU A 157 -14.20 -7.57 19.66
CA LEU A 157 -13.22 -8.45 19.01
C LEU A 157 -13.88 -9.80 18.73
N VAL A 158 -13.72 -10.32 17.51
CA VAL A 158 -14.26 -11.58 17.04
C VAL A 158 -13.17 -12.44 16.43
N SER A 159 -12.97 -13.63 16.97
CA SER A 159 -12.12 -14.66 16.37
C SER A 159 -12.92 -15.91 16.04
N THR A 160 -12.39 -16.75 15.17
CA THR A 160 -13.09 -17.94 14.67
C THR A 160 -12.16 -19.15 14.73
N SER A 161 -11.85 -19.64 15.91
CA SER A 161 -11.13 -20.90 16.06
C SER A 161 -12.10 -22.07 15.76
N GLY A 162 -11.72 -22.89 14.79
CA GLY A 162 -12.69 -23.82 14.19
C GLY A 162 -13.60 -23.12 13.17
N ASN A 163 -14.32 -23.89 12.37
CA ASN A 163 -15.14 -23.35 11.28
C ASN A 163 -16.62 -23.19 11.66
N ASP A 164 -16.95 -23.22 12.94
CA ASP A 164 -18.33 -23.38 13.41
C ASP A 164 -18.68 -22.55 14.66
N ALA A 165 -17.77 -21.73 15.17
CA ALA A 165 -18.04 -20.83 16.30
C ALA A 165 -17.35 -19.49 16.16
N ALA A 166 -18.03 -18.43 16.60
CA ALA A 166 -17.45 -17.09 16.80
C ALA A 166 -17.13 -16.90 18.30
N HIS A 167 -15.86 -16.63 18.59
CA HIS A 167 -15.40 -16.27 19.93
C HIS A 167 -15.40 -14.76 20.05
N VAL A 168 -16.31 -14.21 20.83
CA VAL A 168 -16.51 -12.77 20.92
C VAL A 168 -16.05 -12.26 22.27
N LYS A 169 -15.24 -11.20 22.24
CA LYS A 169 -14.82 -10.45 23.43
C LYS A 169 -15.24 -9.00 23.29
N VAL A 170 -15.94 -8.48 24.29
CA VAL A 170 -16.44 -7.10 24.30
C VAL A 170 -15.87 -6.35 25.49
N SER A 171 -15.14 -5.27 25.24
CA SER A 171 -14.63 -4.37 26.26
C SER A 171 -15.59 -3.21 26.45
N VAL A 172 -16.05 -3.01 27.68
CA VAL A 172 -17.09 -2.01 27.99
C VAL A 172 -16.69 -1.08 29.14
N THR A 173 -17.38 0.03 29.22
CA THR A 173 -17.41 0.89 30.41
C THR A 173 -18.81 0.84 30.96
N GLY A 174 -18.98 0.34 32.19
CA GLY A 174 -20.31 0.11 32.82
C GLY A 174 -21.11 -0.99 32.13
N GLY A 175 -22.44 -1.05 32.47
CA GLY A 175 -23.33 -2.10 31.97
C GLY A 175 -23.22 -3.41 32.77
N ASP A 176 -24.19 -4.32 32.58
CA ASP A 176 -24.31 -5.57 33.32
C ASP A 176 -24.19 -6.80 32.44
N THR A 177 -24.74 -6.72 31.23
CA THR A 177 -24.86 -7.83 30.28
C THR A 177 -24.58 -7.35 28.86
N VAL A 178 -24.01 -8.21 28.06
CA VAL A 178 -23.86 -8.00 26.62
C VAL A 178 -24.64 -9.09 25.88
N ARG A 179 -25.52 -8.68 24.99
CA ARG A 179 -26.13 -9.56 24.01
C ARG A 179 -25.31 -9.49 22.72
N VAL A 180 -24.85 -10.63 22.23
CA VAL A 180 -24.07 -10.72 20.98
C VAL A 180 -24.85 -11.50 19.95
N SER A 181 -24.98 -10.94 18.76
CA SER A 181 -25.66 -11.55 17.60
C SER A 181 -24.70 -11.70 16.42
N VAL A 182 -24.68 -12.86 15.79
CA VAL A 182 -24.05 -13.09 14.50
C VAL A 182 -25.11 -12.97 13.41
N LEU A 183 -24.86 -12.12 12.40
CA LEU A 183 -25.79 -11.85 11.32
C LEU A 183 -25.16 -12.24 9.98
N ASP A 184 -25.98 -12.92 9.14
CA ASP A 184 -25.73 -13.13 7.72
C ASP A 184 -26.65 -12.16 6.94
N GLY A 185 -26.05 -11.11 6.37
CA GLY A 185 -26.80 -9.94 5.94
C GLY A 185 -27.55 -9.30 7.13
N GLU A 186 -28.87 -9.22 7.02
CA GLU A 186 -29.74 -8.70 8.11
C GLU A 186 -30.32 -9.81 9.00
N LYS A 187 -30.07 -11.09 8.68
CA LYS A 187 -30.64 -12.22 9.41
C LYS A 187 -29.73 -12.61 10.59
N VAL A 188 -30.26 -12.61 11.80
CA VAL A 188 -29.59 -13.21 12.95
C VAL A 188 -29.55 -14.72 12.77
N VAL A 189 -28.32 -15.28 12.72
CA VAL A 189 -28.09 -16.72 12.57
C VAL A 189 -27.70 -17.40 13.89
N ALA A 190 -27.14 -16.65 14.83
CA ALA A 190 -26.83 -17.12 16.17
C ALA A 190 -26.80 -15.95 17.15
N GLN A 191 -27.09 -16.21 18.44
CA GLN A 191 -27.11 -15.18 19.47
C GLN A 191 -26.76 -15.79 20.85
N ALA A 192 -26.11 -15.00 21.70
CA ALA A 192 -25.86 -15.34 23.10
C ALA A 192 -25.92 -14.09 23.98
N GLU A 193 -26.21 -14.28 25.25
CA GLU A 193 -26.08 -13.25 26.29
C GLU A 193 -25.02 -13.66 27.30
N THR A 194 -24.23 -12.71 27.77
CA THR A 194 -23.17 -12.94 28.75
C THR A 194 -23.03 -11.77 29.70
N ALA A 195 -22.72 -12.05 30.96
CA ALA A 195 -22.54 -11.03 31.99
C ALA A 195 -21.20 -10.29 31.81
N VAL A 196 -21.21 -9.01 32.09
CA VAL A 196 -20.01 -8.18 32.18
C VAL A 196 -19.26 -8.50 33.46
N LYS A 197 -17.97 -8.80 33.36
CA LYS A 197 -17.06 -9.02 34.51
C LYS A 197 -15.81 -8.16 34.30
N GLU A 198 -15.51 -7.31 35.27
CA GLU A 198 -14.32 -6.42 35.23
C GLU A 198 -14.18 -5.63 33.93
N GLY A 199 -15.31 -5.09 33.41
CA GLY A 199 -15.33 -4.31 32.17
C GLY A 199 -15.16 -5.13 30.89
N THR A 200 -15.34 -6.45 30.95
CA THR A 200 -15.25 -7.33 29.78
C THR A 200 -16.39 -8.35 29.79
N ALA A 201 -16.92 -8.64 28.62
CA ALA A 201 -17.84 -9.75 28.39
C ALA A 201 -17.27 -10.68 27.34
N SER A 202 -17.46 -12.00 27.45
CA SER A 202 -16.99 -12.97 26.45
C SER A 202 -18.07 -14.01 26.21
N ALA A 203 -18.25 -14.40 24.94
CA ALA A 203 -19.21 -15.39 24.52
C ALA A 203 -18.64 -16.26 23.39
N ASP A 204 -18.91 -17.56 23.48
CA ASP A 204 -18.69 -18.51 22.39
C ASP A 204 -20.05 -18.76 21.72
N ILE A 205 -20.15 -18.46 20.42
CA ILE A 205 -21.41 -18.47 19.67
C ILE A 205 -21.31 -19.49 18.54
N PRO A 206 -21.87 -20.68 18.72
CA PRO A 206 -21.91 -21.69 17.66
C PRO A 206 -22.76 -21.20 16.49
N VAL A 207 -22.24 -21.37 15.27
CA VAL A 207 -22.93 -21.06 14.01
C VAL A 207 -22.94 -22.32 13.15
N SER A 208 -24.12 -22.79 12.80
CA SER A 208 -24.24 -24.04 12.00
C SER A 208 -23.84 -23.81 10.54
N GLN A 209 -22.80 -24.51 10.08
CA GLN A 209 -22.34 -24.51 8.68
C GLN A 209 -22.14 -23.11 8.09
N PRO A 210 -21.32 -22.24 8.69
CA PRO A 210 -21.11 -20.92 8.15
C PRO A 210 -20.38 -21.00 6.82
N ARG A 211 -20.64 -20.03 5.94
CA ARG A 211 -19.83 -19.83 4.73
C ARG A 211 -18.46 -19.34 5.17
N LEU A 212 -17.41 -20.00 4.66
CA LEU A 212 -16.04 -19.70 5.07
C LEU A 212 -15.45 -18.60 4.18
N TRP A 213 -14.68 -17.71 4.81
CA TRP A 213 -13.93 -16.68 4.13
C TRP A 213 -12.60 -17.25 3.61
N ASP A 214 -12.31 -17.05 2.33
CA ASP A 214 -10.98 -17.15 1.72
C ASP A 214 -10.83 -16.08 0.62
N ALA A 215 -9.64 -15.97 0.00
CA ALA A 215 -9.40 -14.96 -1.03
C ALA A 215 -10.24 -15.16 -2.31
N GLU A 216 -10.73 -16.35 -2.58
CA GLU A 216 -11.60 -16.64 -3.72
C GLU A 216 -13.10 -16.48 -3.37
N HIS A 217 -13.44 -16.71 -2.09
CA HIS A 217 -14.79 -16.61 -1.53
C HIS A 217 -14.78 -15.71 -0.30
N PRO A 218 -14.78 -14.39 -0.46
CA PRO A 218 -14.65 -13.43 0.66
C PRO A 218 -15.97 -13.24 1.41
N GLU A 219 -16.47 -14.29 2.04
CA GLU A 219 -17.76 -14.34 2.74
C GLU A 219 -17.65 -13.68 4.11
N LEU A 220 -18.43 -12.63 4.33
CA LEU A 220 -18.42 -11.85 5.55
C LEU A 220 -19.73 -11.97 6.32
N TYR A 221 -19.61 -11.93 7.64
CA TYR A 221 -20.67 -11.85 8.60
C TYR A 221 -20.55 -10.56 9.42
N ARG A 222 -21.64 -10.13 10.03
CA ARG A 222 -21.64 -9.01 10.96
C ARG A 222 -21.83 -9.54 12.39
N CYS A 223 -20.96 -9.12 13.30
CA CYS A 223 -21.15 -9.33 14.73
C CYS A 223 -21.69 -8.05 15.36
N ARG A 224 -22.85 -8.12 15.98
CA ARG A 224 -23.48 -7.04 16.74
C ARG A 224 -23.38 -7.34 18.21
N ALA A 225 -22.90 -6.38 19.00
CA ALA A 225 -22.93 -6.41 20.44
C ALA A 225 -23.85 -5.29 20.96
N GLU A 226 -24.81 -5.64 21.81
CA GLU A 226 -25.72 -4.73 22.51
C GLU A 226 -25.36 -4.76 24.00
N LEU A 227 -24.98 -3.61 24.56
CA LEU A 227 -24.71 -3.47 25.99
C LEU A 227 -26.01 -3.14 26.72
N LEU A 228 -26.34 -3.97 27.73
CA LEU A 228 -27.52 -3.80 28.57
C LEU A 228 -27.11 -3.31 29.95
N LYS A 229 -27.98 -2.48 30.55
CA LYS A 229 -27.89 -2.01 31.93
C LYS A 229 -29.29 -2.07 32.56
N ASN A 230 -29.46 -2.84 33.64
CA ASN A 230 -30.75 -3.11 34.23
C ASN A 230 -31.81 -3.65 33.25
N GLY A 231 -31.37 -4.42 32.23
CA GLY A 231 -32.23 -4.98 31.19
C GLY A 231 -32.56 -4.04 30.01
N GLU A 232 -32.15 -2.77 30.06
CA GLU A 232 -32.34 -1.81 28.96
C GLU A 232 -31.05 -1.69 28.11
N MET A 233 -31.20 -1.64 26.79
CA MET A 233 -30.08 -1.41 25.88
C MET A 233 -29.58 0.04 25.96
N VAL A 234 -28.32 0.20 26.35
CA VAL A 234 -27.67 1.51 26.50
C VAL A 234 -26.67 1.82 25.41
N ASP A 235 -26.14 0.81 24.74
CA ASP A 235 -25.20 0.98 23.64
C ASP A 235 -25.17 -0.23 22.70
N GLU A 236 -24.73 0.00 21.46
CA GLU A 236 -24.50 -1.04 20.45
C GLU A 236 -23.23 -0.79 19.64
N ALA A 237 -22.62 -1.86 19.14
CA ALA A 237 -21.50 -1.82 18.21
C ALA A 237 -21.60 -2.98 17.22
N ASP A 238 -21.23 -2.72 15.96
CA ASP A 238 -21.16 -3.72 14.90
C ASP A 238 -19.73 -3.82 14.36
N VAL A 239 -19.28 -5.04 14.03
CA VAL A 239 -18.04 -5.29 13.28
C VAL A 239 -18.27 -6.36 12.22
N TRP A 240 -17.56 -6.24 11.10
CA TRP A 240 -17.50 -7.29 10.09
C TRP A 240 -16.40 -8.29 10.43
N PHE A 241 -16.64 -9.57 10.16
CA PHE A 241 -15.66 -10.64 10.31
C PHE A 241 -15.97 -11.78 9.36
N GLY A 242 -15.05 -12.72 9.21
CA GLY A 242 -15.26 -13.91 8.37
C GLY A 242 -14.88 -15.18 9.12
N PHE A 243 -15.66 -16.25 8.92
CA PHE A 243 -15.30 -17.56 9.45
C PHE A 243 -14.14 -18.14 8.64
N ARG A 244 -13.02 -18.37 9.29
CA ARG A 244 -11.85 -19.03 8.69
C ARG A 244 -10.97 -19.68 9.74
N THR A 245 -10.20 -20.68 9.30
CA THR A 245 -9.08 -21.21 10.08
C THR A 245 -7.77 -21.02 9.33
N LEU A 246 -6.72 -20.73 10.09
CA LEU A 246 -5.35 -20.66 9.58
C LEU A 246 -4.51 -21.74 10.25
N SER A 247 -3.63 -22.37 9.48
CA SER A 247 -2.55 -23.16 10.04
C SER A 247 -1.33 -23.12 9.13
N TRP A 248 -0.15 -23.29 9.72
CA TRP A 248 1.12 -23.28 9.02
C TRP A 248 2.05 -24.34 9.58
N SER A 249 2.79 -24.94 8.71
CA SER A 249 3.81 -25.93 9.01
C SER A 249 4.75 -26.08 7.83
N THR A 250 5.77 -26.91 7.95
CA THR A 250 6.66 -27.22 6.82
C THR A 250 5.97 -27.99 5.68
N ARG A 251 4.69 -28.37 5.86
CA ARG A 251 3.84 -28.92 4.79
C ARG A 251 3.10 -27.85 3.98
N GLY A 252 3.08 -26.62 4.45
CA GLY A 252 2.45 -25.49 3.78
C GLY A 252 1.75 -24.51 4.73
N PHE A 253 1.15 -23.51 4.10
CA PHE A 253 0.18 -22.58 4.71
C PHE A 253 -1.23 -23.02 4.28
N PHE A 254 -2.15 -23.09 5.23
CA PHE A 254 -3.49 -23.60 4.99
C PHE A 254 -4.52 -22.60 5.46
N VAL A 255 -5.49 -22.34 4.60
CA VAL A 255 -6.71 -21.58 4.91
C VAL A 255 -7.89 -22.55 4.78
N ASN A 256 -8.68 -22.68 5.83
CA ASN A 256 -9.81 -23.63 5.89
C ASN A 256 -9.40 -25.08 5.54
N GLY A 257 -8.20 -25.49 5.98
CA GLY A 257 -7.63 -26.79 5.65
C GLY A 257 -7.11 -26.96 4.21
N LYS A 258 -7.31 -25.97 3.34
CA LYS A 258 -6.83 -25.99 1.95
C LYS A 258 -5.43 -25.34 1.86
N LYS A 259 -4.47 -26.07 1.26
CA LYS A 259 -3.12 -25.51 1.02
C LYS A 259 -3.20 -24.32 0.10
N THR A 260 -2.63 -23.21 0.53
CA THR A 260 -2.67 -21.91 -0.14
C THR A 260 -1.25 -21.41 -0.40
N LEU A 261 -0.96 -21.02 -1.64
CA LEU A 261 0.29 -20.35 -2.00
C LEU A 261 0.02 -18.85 -2.15
N LEU A 262 0.88 -18.03 -1.53
CA LEU A 262 0.72 -16.58 -1.52
C LEU A 262 1.44 -15.97 -2.73
N ARG A 263 0.65 -15.47 -3.71
CA ARG A 263 1.11 -14.64 -4.83
C ARG A 263 1.10 -13.19 -4.35
N GLY A 264 2.17 -12.78 -3.69
CA GLY A 264 2.24 -11.56 -2.90
C GLY A 264 2.77 -10.35 -3.65
N ALA A 265 2.32 -9.18 -3.24
CA ALA A 265 2.83 -7.87 -3.63
C ALA A 265 3.14 -7.02 -2.38
N CYS A 266 4.32 -6.42 -2.31
CA CYS A 266 4.54 -5.31 -1.39
C CYS A 266 3.83 -4.06 -1.91
N VAL A 267 3.21 -3.29 -1.02
CA VAL A 267 2.53 -2.03 -1.32
C VAL A 267 2.84 -1.01 -0.25
N HIS A 268 3.16 0.22 -0.65
CA HIS A 268 3.24 1.36 0.27
C HIS A 268 1.86 1.92 0.58
N HIS A 269 1.77 2.80 1.59
CA HIS A 269 0.50 3.36 2.04
C HIS A 269 -0.04 4.47 1.13
N ASP A 270 0.80 5.08 0.26
CA ASP A 270 0.35 6.12 -0.64
C ASP A 270 -0.56 5.59 -1.77
N ASN A 271 -1.47 6.44 -2.23
CA ASN A 271 -2.40 6.20 -3.31
C ASN A 271 -2.01 6.96 -4.60
N GLY A 272 -0.70 6.98 -4.91
CA GLY A 272 -0.15 7.61 -6.10
C GLY A 272 -0.48 9.10 -6.18
N ILE A 273 -1.29 9.51 -7.17
CA ILE A 273 -1.63 10.94 -7.39
C ILE A 273 -2.46 11.56 -6.26
N LEU A 274 -2.99 10.78 -5.33
CA LEU A 274 -3.68 11.25 -4.11
C LEU A 274 -2.73 11.42 -2.92
N GLY A 275 -1.42 11.20 -3.11
CA GLY A 275 -0.45 11.21 -2.02
C GLY A 275 -0.76 10.12 -0.99
N ALA A 276 -0.54 10.46 0.27
CA ALA A 276 -0.79 9.52 1.39
C ALA A 276 -2.28 9.38 1.75
N CYS A 277 -3.18 10.18 1.18
CA CYS A 277 -4.61 10.15 1.54
C CYS A 277 -5.22 8.77 1.34
N SER A 278 -5.76 8.18 2.42
CA SER A 278 -6.47 6.91 2.38
C SER A 278 -7.97 7.15 2.36
N PHE A 279 -8.57 7.02 1.19
CA PHE A 279 -10.02 7.02 0.96
C PHE A 279 -10.51 5.60 0.78
N GLU A 280 -11.72 5.28 1.23
CA GLU A 280 -12.32 3.94 1.06
C GLU A 280 -12.31 3.50 -0.41
N ASP A 281 -12.77 4.34 -1.33
CA ASP A 281 -12.81 4.05 -2.77
C ASP A 281 -11.41 3.91 -3.40
N ALA A 282 -10.41 4.68 -2.91
CA ALA A 282 -9.04 4.57 -3.40
C ALA A 282 -8.44 3.20 -3.05
N GLU A 283 -8.63 2.77 -1.79
CA GLU A 283 -8.16 1.47 -1.32
C GLU A 283 -8.91 0.32 -2.00
N PHE A 284 -10.21 0.44 -2.15
CA PHE A 284 -11.02 -0.56 -2.85
C PHE A 284 -10.58 -0.72 -4.31
N ARG A 285 -10.34 0.41 -5.01
CA ARG A 285 -9.80 0.41 -6.37
C ARG A 285 -8.42 -0.26 -6.43
N ARG A 286 -7.52 0.05 -5.48
CA ARG A 286 -6.18 -0.51 -5.42
C ARG A 286 -6.21 -2.02 -5.24
N VAL A 287 -6.98 -2.51 -4.28
CA VAL A 287 -7.15 -3.95 -4.00
C VAL A 287 -7.76 -4.68 -5.21
N ARG A 288 -8.78 -4.10 -5.85
CA ARG A 288 -9.40 -4.67 -7.05
C ARG A 288 -8.38 -4.82 -8.18
N LEU A 289 -7.59 -3.80 -8.47
CA LEU A 289 -6.59 -3.83 -9.54
C LEU A 289 -5.44 -4.80 -9.23
N LEU A 290 -5.02 -4.92 -7.98
CA LEU A 290 -4.04 -5.94 -7.56
C LEU A 290 -4.58 -7.35 -7.78
N LYS A 291 -5.84 -7.60 -7.43
CA LYS A 291 -6.50 -8.89 -7.67
C LYS A 291 -6.62 -9.19 -9.17
N GLU A 292 -7.03 -8.22 -9.98
CA GLU A 292 -7.07 -8.32 -11.45
C GLU A 292 -5.68 -8.62 -12.04
N ALA A 293 -4.62 -8.10 -11.46
CA ALA A 293 -3.23 -8.42 -11.84
C ALA A 293 -2.80 -9.85 -11.45
N GLY A 294 -3.61 -10.60 -10.69
CA GLY A 294 -3.37 -11.98 -10.30
C GLY A 294 -2.78 -12.19 -8.91
N PHE A 295 -2.57 -11.13 -8.15
CA PHE A 295 -2.19 -11.24 -6.74
C PHE A 295 -3.34 -11.81 -5.90
N ASN A 296 -3.00 -12.60 -4.88
CA ASN A 296 -3.94 -13.02 -3.84
C ASN A 296 -3.49 -12.58 -2.45
N ALA A 297 -2.35 -11.90 -2.33
CA ALA A 297 -1.81 -11.41 -1.07
C ALA A 297 -1.10 -10.05 -1.24
N ILE A 298 -1.10 -9.24 -0.17
CA ILE A 298 -0.29 -8.03 -0.06
C ILE A 298 0.51 -8.01 1.24
N ARG A 299 1.63 -7.30 1.23
CA ARG A 299 2.38 -6.88 2.41
C ARG A 299 2.35 -5.36 2.48
N SER A 300 1.83 -4.81 3.59
CA SER A 300 1.88 -3.37 3.83
C SER A 300 3.31 -2.96 4.20
N ALA A 301 4.01 -2.37 3.27
CA ALA A 301 5.41 -1.99 3.46
C ALA A 301 5.51 -0.50 3.83
N HIS A 302 6.21 -0.09 4.87
CA HIS A 302 6.71 -0.84 6.03
C HIS A 302 6.05 -0.26 7.27
N ASN A 303 4.73 -0.29 7.31
CA ASN A 303 3.91 0.37 8.34
C ASN A 303 2.48 -0.20 8.33
N PRO A 304 1.72 -0.01 9.42
CA PRO A 304 0.35 -0.50 9.53
C PRO A 304 -0.58 0.02 8.45
N ALA A 305 -1.30 -0.90 7.80
CA ALA A 305 -2.32 -0.61 6.81
C ALA A 305 -3.46 0.25 7.39
N SER A 306 -4.13 1.02 6.54
CA SER A 306 -5.37 1.73 6.92
C SER A 306 -6.52 0.75 7.13
N LYS A 307 -7.52 1.11 7.95
CA LYS A 307 -8.76 0.34 8.08
C LYS A 307 -9.44 0.16 6.73
N ALA A 308 -9.47 1.21 5.90
CA ALA A 308 -10.04 1.17 4.56
C ALA A 308 -9.36 0.13 3.63
N LEU A 309 -8.01 -0.01 3.70
CA LEU A 309 -7.30 -1.03 2.93
C LEU A 309 -7.66 -2.44 3.41
N LEU A 310 -7.74 -2.65 4.72
CA LEU A 310 -8.12 -3.96 5.28
C LEU A 310 -9.58 -4.33 4.95
N ASP A 311 -10.51 -3.37 5.07
CA ASP A 311 -11.92 -3.55 4.67
C ASP A 311 -12.04 -3.91 3.18
N ALA A 312 -11.25 -3.28 2.31
CA ALA A 312 -11.21 -3.62 0.89
C ALA A 312 -10.65 -5.03 0.67
N CYS A 313 -9.62 -5.44 1.39
CA CYS A 313 -9.06 -6.79 1.32
C CYS A 313 -10.05 -7.85 1.83
N ASP A 314 -10.80 -7.55 2.89
CA ASP A 314 -11.84 -8.43 3.41
C ASP A 314 -12.96 -8.67 2.39
N ARG A 315 -13.42 -7.60 1.74
CA ARG A 315 -14.55 -7.64 0.78
C ARG A 315 -14.19 -8.20 -0.58
N LEU A 316 -12.97 -7.96 -1.05
CA LEU A 316 -12.51 -8.40 -2.37
C LEU A 316 -11.72 -9.71 -2.33
N GLY A 317 -11.27 -10.14 -1.18
CA GLY A 317 -10.50 -11.35 -0.99
C GLY A 317 -9.03 -11.20 -1.38
N LEU A 318 -8.22 -10.52 -0.53
CA LEU A 318 -6.77 -10.58 -0.56
C LEU A 318 -6.24 -10.89 0.84
N TYR A 319 -5.26 -11.78 0.95
CA TYR A 319 -4.54 -12.02 2.21
C TYR A 319 -3.61 -10.84 2.50
N VAL A 320 -3.46 -10.50 3.78
CA VAL A 320 -2.63 -9.38 4.22
C VAL A 320 -1.57 -9.85 5.21
N MET A 321 -0.33 -9.50 4.92
CA MET A 321 0.77 -9.43 5.88
C MET A 321 0.87 -7.96 6.31
N ASP A 322 0.26 -7.60 7.45
CA ASP A 322 0.32 -6.22 7.96
C ASP A 322 1.60 -6.03 8.76
N GLU A 323 2.38 -5.00 8.42
CA GLU A 323 3.70 -4.78 8.97
C GLU A 323 3.74 -3.60 9.94
N PHE A 324 4.46 -3.78 11.05
CA PHE A 324 4.50 -2.81 12.12
C PHE A 324 5.39 -1.62 11.79
N CYS A 325 6.71 -1.82 11.64
CA CYS A 325 7.63 -0.70 11.42
C CYS A 325 8.92 -1.09 10.72
N ASP A 326 9.61 -0.08 10.17
CA ASP A 326 10.87 -0.22 9.44
C ASP A 326 12.11 -0.12 10.33
N ASN A 327 11.98 0.40 11.55
CA ASN A 327 13.09 0.68 12.45
C ASN A 327 12.78 0.26 13.88
N TRP A 328 13.83 -0.20 14.62
CA TRP A 328 13.75 -0.41 16.07
C TRP A 328 14.74 0.48 16.80
N LEU A 329 16.00 0.03 16.94
CA LEU A 329 17.01 0.68 17.75
C LEU A 329 17.99 1.49 16.91
N VAL A 330 18.13 1.15 15.63
CA VAL A 330 19.05 1.77 14.69
C VAL A 330 18.32 2.62 13.69
N HIS A 331 18.70 3.88 13.59
CA HIS A 331 18.18 4.80 12.59
C HIS A 331 18.64 4.44 11.18
N LYS A 332 17.73 4.37 10.23
CA LYS A 332 18.00 4.29 8.79
C LYS A 332 18.08 5.68 8.15
N ASN A 333 17.42 6.65 8.77
CA ASN A 333 17.50 8.08 8.47
C ASN A 333 17.63 8.85 9.79
N PRO A 334 18.16 10.10 9.78
CA PRO A 334 18.45 10.84 11.01
C PRO A 334 17.28 11.05 11.97
N TYR A 335 16.06 11.15 11.44
CA TYR A 335 14.87 11.54 12.21
C TYR A 335 13.72 10.55 12.11
N ASP A 336 13.97 9.30 11.71
CA ASP A 336 12.95 8.27 11.65
C ASP A 336 12.54 7.78 13.06
N TYR A 337 11.40 7.07 13.11
CA TYR A 337 10.89 6.45 14.35
C TYR A 337 11.80 5.29 14.76
N ALA A 338 12.80 5.59 15.58
CA ALA A 338 13.77 4.62 16.06
C ALA A 338 14.31 5.00 17.45
N ASP A 339 15.14 4.13 18.04
CA ASP A 339 15.82 4.28 19.33
C ASP A 339 14.88 4.78 20.44
N GLN A 340 14.99 6.05 20.86
CA GLN A 340 14.23 6.59 22.00
C GLN A 340 12.71 6.54 21.76
N ASP A 341 12.27 6.92 20.57
CA ASP A 341 10.85 6.88 20.21
C ASP A 341 10.35 5.45 20.15
N PHE A 342 11.06 4.53 19.50
CA PHE A 342 10.69 3.11 19.48
C PHE A 342 10.66 2.53 20.91
N ARG A 343 11.66 2.76 21.73
CA ARG A 343 11.71 2.23 23.11
C ARG A 343 10.53 2.69 23.97
N ALA A 344 10.09 3.94 23.77
CA ALA A 344 8.97 4.52 24.53
C ALA A 344 7.60 4.05 24.03
N TRP A 345 7.42 3.84 22.72
CA TRP A 345 6.10 3.74 22.10
C TRP A 345 5.77 2.37 21.48
N TRP A 346 6.75 1.48 21.22
CA TRP A 346 6.54 0.23 20.47
C TRP A 346 5.38 -0.62 20.98
N GLN A 347 5.20 -0.68 22.32
CA GLN A 347 4.18 -1.54 22.92
C GLN A 347 2.76 -1.02 22.63
N GLN A 348 2.57 0.29 22.74
CA GLN A 348 1.31 0.94 22.41
C GLN A 348 1.02 0.81 20.91
N ASP A 349 2.00 1.13 20.07
CA ASP A 349 1.83 1.14 18.62
C ASP A 349 1.61 -0.26 18.02
N LEU A 350 2.36 -1.26 18.49
CA LEU A 350 2.12 -2.65 18.10
C LEU A 350 0.74 -3.14 18.57
N THR A 351 0.33 -2.76 19.78
CA THR A 351 -1.00 -3.10 20.29
C THR A 351 -2.10 -2.48 19.41
N ALA A 352 -1.97 -1.20 19.03
CA ALA A 352 -2.92 -0.53 18.16
C ALA A 352 -3.04 -1.25 16.81
N MET A 353 -1.90 -1.62 16.17
CA MET A 353 -1.91 -2.39 14.93
C MET A 353 -2.63 -3.74 15.08
N VAL A 354 -2.25 -4.54 16.08
CA VAL A 354 -2.79 -5.90 16.23
C VAL A 354 -4.29 -5.88 16.58
N ILE A 355 -4.73 -4.94 17.41
CA ILE A 355 -6.16 -4.80 17.76
C ILE A 355 -6.96 -4.33 16.54
N LYS A 356 -6.45 -3.36 15.78
CA LYS A 356 -7.03 -2.95 14.48
C LYS A 356 -7.20 -4.15 13.54
N ASN A 357 -6.20 -5.03 13.47
CA ASN A 357 -6.18 -6.20 12.59
C ASN A 357 -7.11 -7.33 13.03
N TYR A 358 -7.55 -7.33 14.28
CA TYR A 358 -8.14 -8.51 14.94
C TYR A 358 -9.34 -9.08 14.17
N ASN A 359 -10.31 -8.25 13.81
CA ASN A 359 -11.56 -8.66 13.16
C ASN A 359 -11.42 -8.93 11.65
N HIS A 360 -10.31 -8.53 11.03
CA HIS A 360 -10.11 -8.64 9.59
C HIS A 360 -9.70 -10.06 9.19
N PRO A 361 -10.57 -10.82 8.50
CA PRO A 361 -10.23 -12.17 8.05
C PRO A 361 -9.14 -12.16 6.97
N SER A 362 -8.94 -11.05 6.26
CA SER A 362 -7.87 -10.90 5.28
C SER A 362 -6.48 -10.90 5.92
N VAL A 363 -6.32 -10.37 7.14
CA VAL A 363 -5.01 -10.35 7.81
C VAL A 363 -4.66 -11.76 8.29
N VAL A 364 -3.58 -12.32 7.73
CA VAL A 364 -3.11 -13.67 8.02
C VAL A 364 -1.77 -13.70 8.76
N MET A 365 -1.02 -12.59 8.71
CA MET A 365 0.26 -12.44 9.37
C MET A 365 0.40 -11.03 9.95
N ASN A 366 0.91 -10.95 11.17
CA ASN A 366 1.40 -9.72 11.79
C ASN A 366 2.92 -9.69 11.65
N SER A 367 3.46 -8.83 10.79
CA SER A 367 4.90 -8.63 10.63
C SER A 367 5.40 -7.60 11.65
N ILE A 368 6.38 -7.98 12.47
CA ILE A 368 6.85 -7.14 13.58
C ILE A 368 7.98 -6.18 13.19
N GLY A 369 8.44 -6.19 11.95
CA GLY A 369 9.45 -5.25 11.47
C GLY A 369 10.02 -5.60 10.10
N ASN A 370 10.77 -4.65 9.53
CA ASN A 370 11.44 -4.79 8.25
C ASN A 370 12.93 -4.50 8.36
N GLU A 371 13.76 -5.41 7.81
CA GLU A 371 15.21 -5.22 7.64
C GLU A 371 15.95 -4.69 8.88
N ILE A 372 15.58 -5.22 10.04
CA ILE A 372 16.15 -4.87 11.33
C ILE A 372 17.55 -5.50 11.47
N SER A 373 18.58 -4.66 11.38
CA SER A 373 19.98 -5.13 11.41
C SER A 373 20.39 -5.65 12.78
N GLU A 374 19.80 -5.13 13.84
CA GLU A 374 20.09 -5.46 15.23
C GLU A 374 19.57 -6.83 15.68
N LEU A 375 18.86 -7.57 14.84
CA LEU A 375 18.55 -8.99 15.08
C LEU A 375 19.79 -9.86 15.32
N ALA A 376 20.94 -9.39 14.88
CA ALA A 376 22.23 -10.03 15.05
C ALA A 376 22.85 -9.86 16.44
N ILE A 377 22.28 -8.98 17.27
CA ILE A 377 22.81 -8.64 18.60
C ILE A 377 21.79 -8.94 19.71
N PRO A 378 22.24 -9.22 20.96
CA PRO A 378 21.37 -9.65 22.06
C PRO A 378 20.18 -8.72 22.31
N GLU A 379 20.37 -7.40 22.25
CA GLU A 379 19.29 -6.44 22.51
C GLU A 379 18.20 -6.51 21.43
N GLY A 380 18.57 -6.57 20.15
CA GLY A 380 17.60 -6.72 19.06
C GLY A 380 16.87 -8.08 19.10
N GLN A 381 17.59 -9.15 19.51
CA GLN A 381 16.96 -10.46 19.74
C GLN A 381 15.93 -10.42 20.87
N GLU A 382 16.21 -9.69 21.93
CA GLU A 382 15.26 -9.51 23.05
C GLU A 382 14.02 -8.72 22.61
N TYR A 383 14.18 -7.67 21.80
CA TYR A 383 13.03 -6.96 21.23
C TYR A 383 12.23 -7.84 20.26
N CYS A 384 12.88 -8.62 19.41
CA CYS A 384 12.22 -9.58 18.55
C CYS A 384 11.31 -10.52 19.36
N LYS A 385 11.83 -11.07 20.45
CA LYS A 385 11.06 -11.91 21.37
C LYS A 385 9.88 -11.16 22.00
N LYS A 386 10.12 -9.93 22.54
CA LYS A 386 9.06 -9.13 23.18
C LYS A 386 7.92 -8.80 22.22
N LEU A 387 8.24 -8.34 21.01
CA LEU A 387 7.25 -8.02 20.00
C LEU A 387 6.46 -9.27 19.57
N ALA A 388 7.14 -10.38 19.32
CA ALA A 388 6.49 -11.63 18.94
C ALA A 388 5.57 -12.18 20.04
N VAL A 389 6.00 -12.13 21.30
CA VAL A 389 5.20 -12.54 22.45
C VAL A 389 3.96 -11.65 22.62
N LEU A 390 4.11 -10.32 22.47
CA LEU A 390 2.99 -9.40 22.57
C LEU A 390 1.98 -9.62 21.43
N ALA A 391 2.43 -9.73 20.19
CA ALA A 391 1.55 -9.97 19.06
C ALA A 391 0.73 -11.25 19.21
N ARG A 392 1.36 -12.37 19.60
CA ARG A 392 0.64 -13.63 19.86
C ARG A 392 -0.31 -13.57 21.06
N LYS A 393 0.04 -12.81 22.11
CA LYS A 393 -0.83 -12.62 23.25
C LYS A 393 -2.11 -11.86 22.88
N LEU A 394 -1.97 -10.88 22.01
CA LEU A 394 -3.10 -10.04 21.55
C LEU A 394 -3.96 -10.76 20.52
N ASP A 395 -3.35 -11.49 19.60
CA ASP A 395 -4.04 -12.23 18.55
C ASP A 395 -3.31 -13.57 18.26
N PRO A 396 -3.73 -14.66 18.88
CA PRO A 396 -3.09 -15.97 18.73
C PRO A 396 -3.42 -16.66 17.38
N ASP A 397 -4.43 -16.19 16.66
CA ASP A 397 -4.94 -16.83 15.44
C ASP A 397 -4.17 -16.43 14.18
N LYS A 398 -3.28 -15.41 14.27
CA LYS A 398 -2.47 -14.94 13.17
C LYS A 398 -0.98 -15.25 13.38
N ALA A 399 -0.30 -15.64 12.32
CA ALA A 399 1.14 -15.90 12.37
C ALA A 399 1.94 -14.61 12.62
N VAL A 400 2.99 -14.72 13.42
CA VAL A 400 3.98 -13.65 13.58
C VAL A 400 5.13 -13.88 12.63
N THR A 401 5.45 -12.86 11.84
CA THR A 401 6.54 -12.86 10.87
C THR A 401 7.36 -11.57 10.94
N MET A 402 8.38 -11.45 10.11
CA MET A 402 9.17 -10.23 9.92
C MET A 402 9.95 -10.33 8.60
N GLY A 403 10.12 -9.21 7.89
CA GLY A 403 11.00 -9.13 6.72
C GLY A 403 12.46 -9.04 7.11
N VAL A 404 13.22 -10.14 6.99
CA VAL A 404 14.63 -10.21 7.43
C VAL A 404 15.58 -10.13 6.25
N ASN A 405 16.44 -9.09 6.25
CA ASN A 405 17.58 -9.02 5.34
C ASN A 405 18.82 -9.67 5.99
N LEU A 406 19.12 -10.89 5.55
CA LEU A 406 20.19 -11.71 6.11
C LEU A 406 21.59 -11.08 5.92
N MET A 407 21.77 -10.33 4.83
CA MET A 407 23.02 -9.62 4.57
C MET A 407 23.25 -8.51 5.61
N LEU A 408 22.24 -7.67 5.87
CA LEU A 408 22.32 -6.59 6.85
C LEU A 408 22.64 -7.14 8.25
N CYS A 409 21.94 -8.20 8.66
CA CYS A 409 22.22 -8.88 9.94
C CYS A 409 23.64 -9.42 10.00
N SER A 410 24.13 -10.06 8.92
CA SER A 410 25.51 -10.59 8.87
C SER A 410 26.57 -9.47 8.95
N MET A 411 26.28 -8.30 8.42
CA MET A 411 27.18 -7.14 8.52
C MET A 411 27.16 -6.56 9.94
N SER A 412 25.99 -6.42 10.53
CA SER A 412 25.81 -5.93 11.91
C SER A 412 26.51 -6.82 12.94
N ALA A 413 26.43 -8.16 12.78
CA ALA A 413 27.12 -9.13 13.64
C ALA A 413 28.65 -8.95 13.67
N LYS A 414 29.23 -8.36 12.62
CA LYS A 414 30.67 -8.09 12.51
C LYS A 414 31.05 -6.68 12.98
N GLY A 415 30.12 -5.95 13.59
CA GLY A 415 30.33 -4.56 14.03
C GLY A 415 30.42 -3.56 12.87
N GLY A 416 30.00 -3.95 11.65
CA GLY A 416 29.82 -3.10 10.49
C GLY A 416 28.34 -2.89 10.25
N GLY A 417 27.88 -1.66 10.08
CA GLY A 417 26.49 -1.35 9.72
C GLY A 417 26.47 -0.46 8.49
N ILE A 418 25.50 -0.67 7.60
CA ILE A 418 25.21 0.30 6.53
C ILE A 418 24.48 1.49 7.14
N TYR A 419 23.72 1.25 8.20
CA TYR A 419 22.96 2.22 8.97
C TYR A 419 23.64 2.52 10.31
N GLY A 420 23.79 3.77 10.63
CA GLY A 420 23.88 4.38 11.95
C GLY A 420 24.83 3.90 13.02
N ASN A 421 25.83 3.05 12.79
CA ASN A 421 26.81 2.75 13.82
C ASN A 421 27.98 3.74 13.83
N LYS A 422 27.84 4.83 14.61
CA LYS A 422 29.01 5.51 15.16
C LYS A 422 29.79 4.51 16.04
N LYS A 423 30.92 4.03 15.56
CA LYS A 423 31.88 3.33 16.43
C LYS A 423 32.21 4.20 17.63
N ASN A 424 31.85 3.71 18.81
CA ASN A 424 32.37 4.08 20.11
C ASN A 424 33.06 5.46 20.24
N GLY A 425 32.30 6.45 20.74
CA GLY A 425 32.82 7.46 21.67
C GLY A 425 34.06 8.28 21.31
N LYS A 426 34.33 8.52 20.01
CA LYS A 426 35.26 9.55 19.60
C LYS A 426 34.52 10.50 18.67
N GLU A 427 34.08 11.61 19.24
CA GLU A 427 33.74 12.80 18.45
C GLU A 427 35.01 13.16 17.64
N ASN A 428 34.95 12.95 16.34
CA ASN A 428 35.89 13.58 15.45
C ASN A 428 35.57 15.06 15.39
N GLN A 429 36.40 15.86 16.10
CA GLN A 429 36.38 17.33 16.10
C GLN A 429 36.80 17.94 14.76
N ASN A 430 36.94 17.17 13.71
CA ASN A 430 37.16 17.71 12.37
C ASN A 430 35.89 17.48 11.53
N GLY A 431 35.12 18.55 11.35
CA GLY A 431 33.96 18.64 10.52
C GLY A 431 34.23 18.25 9.06
N SER A 432 34.12 16.96 8.75
CA SER A 432 33.99 16.50 7.39
C SER A 432 32.48 16.35 7.09
N GLN A 433 31.89 17.41 6.55
CA GLN A 433 30.50 17.53 6.16
C GLN A 433 30.15 16.73 4.89
N THR A 434 30.86 15.69 4.52
CA THR A 434 30.71 15.03 3.23
C THR A 434 29.83 13.78 3.24
N MET A 435 29.36 13.28 4.40
CA MET A 435 28.42 12.16 4.48
C MET A 435 27.04 12.51 5.04
N ASP A 436 26.86 13.68 5.60
CA ASP A 436 25.58 14.09 6.22
C ASP A 436 24.49 14.49 5.22
N ASN A 437 24.80 14.60 3.93
CA ASN A 437 23.88 15.08 2.89
C ASN A 437 23.36 14.04 1.93
N VAL A 438 23.74 12.75 2.05
CA VAL A 438 23.17 11.67 1.25
C VAL A 438 22.28 10.84 2.14
N PRO A 439 20.97 10.76 1.88
CA PRO A 439 20.10 9.83 2.60
C PRO A 439 20.70 8.44 2.53
N THR A 440 20.88 7.79 3.65
CA THR A 440 21.55 6.47 3.75
C THR A 440 20.87 5.41 2.88
N SER A 441 19.54 5.50 2.72
CA SER A 441 18.78 4.63 1.81
C SER A 441 19.12 4.85 0.34
N ALA A 442 19.30 6.11 -0.11
CA ALA A 442 19.67 6.39 -1.50
C ALA A 442 21.08 5.85 -1.82
N PHE A 443 22.01 5.96 -0.87
CA PHE A 443 23.34 5.37 -0.98
C PHE A 443 23.28 3.83 -1.01
N PHE A 444 22.46 3.23 -0.15
CA PHE A 444 22.23 1.79 -0.14
C PHE A 444 21.68 1.30 -1.48
N ASN A 445 20.62 1.95 -2.00
CA ASN A 445 20.03 1.61 -3.29
C ASN A 445 21.02 1.76 -4.45
N MET A 446 21.87 2.78 -4.42
CA MET A 446 22.95 2.96 -5.40
C MET A 446 23.97 1.80 -5.31
N LEU A 447 24.41 1.46 -4.10
CA LEU A 447 25.34 0.36 -3.86
C LEU A 447 24.75 -0.97 -4.30
N MET A 448 23.45 -1.19 -4.06
CA MET A 448 22.73 -2.40 -4.43
C MET A 448 22.61 -2.54 -5.95
N ASN A 449 22.32 -1.46 -6.68
CA ASN A 449 22.33 -1.45 -8.15
C ASN A 449 23.71 -1.81 -8.73
N LEU A 450 24.80 -1.37 -8.06
CA LEU A 450 26.16 -1.69 -8.49
C LEU A 450 26.59 -3.12 -8.10
N ALA A 451 26.07 -3.62 -6.97
CA ALA A 451 26.52 -4.86 -6.36
C ALA A 451 25.78 -6.12 -6.84
N GLY A 452 24.80 -6.01 -7.74
CA GLY A 452 23.87 -7.06 -8.23
C GLY A 452 24.24 -8.48 -7.85
N GLY A 453 23.36 -9.28 -7.35
CA GLY A 453 23.61 -10.66 -6.91
C GLY A 453 24.55 -10.85 -5.69
N MET A 454 25.17 -9.79 -5.18
CA MET A 454 26.01 -9.87 -3.99
C MET A 454 25.19 -10.10 -2.72
N ILE A 455 23.96 -9.57 -2.67
CA ILE A 455 23.01 -9.78 -1.56
C ILE A 455 22.76 -11.27 -1.38
N GLU A 456 22.34 -11.94 -2.44
CA GLU A 456 22.05 -13.39 -2.40
C GLU A 456 23.30 -14.19 -2.02
N LYS A 457 24.46 -13.84 -2.58
CA LYS A 457 25.73 -14.49 -2.22
C LYS A 457 26.11 -14.28 -0.76
N MET A 458 25.88 -13.09 -0.19
CA MET A 458 26.13 -12.82 1.21
C MET A 458 25.11 -13.50 2.11
N ALA A 459 23.84 -13.49 1.75
CA ALA A 459 22.78 -14.21 2.44
C ALA A 459 23.03 -15.72 2.51
N ALA A 460 23.65 -16.28 1.49
CA ALA A 460 23.97 -17.70 1.43
C ALA A 460 25.11 -18.15 2.36
N LYS A 461 25.88 -17.21 2.97
CA LYS A 461 27.01 -17.54 3.84
C LYS A 461 26.55 -18.06 5.23
N PRO A 462 27.33 -18.97 5.89
CA PRO A 462 27.00 -19.44 7.23
C PRO A 462 26.85 -18.30 8.26
N ALA A 463 27.67 -17.26 8.15
CA ALA A 463 27.58 -16.08 9.05
C ALA A 463 26.24 -15.37 9.04
N ALA A 464 25.48 -15.44 7.95
CA ALA A 464 24.14 -14.90 7.88
C ALA A 464 23.14 -15.73 8.70
N ASP A 465 23.32 -17.05 8.71
CA ASP A 465 22.55 -17.95 9.57
C ASP A 465 22.84 -17.71 11.04
N ASP A 466 24.13 -17.69 11.42
CA ASP A 466 24.54 -17.45 12.80
C ASP A 466 23.99 -16.13 13.34
N ALA A 467 23.93 -15.10 12.50
CA ALA A 467 23.40 -13.78 12.86
C ALA A 467 21.87 -13.74 13.06
N THR A 468 21.12 -14.70 12.49
CA THR A 468 19.64 -14.58 12.42
C THR A 468 18.90 -15.77 13.05
N LYS A 469 19.53 -16.91 13.25
CA LYS A 469 18.87 -18.15 13.74
C LYS A 469 18.12 -17.97 15.06
N VAL A 470 18.67 -17.16 15.99
CA VAL A 470 18.02 -16.89 17.28
C VAL A 470 16.73 -16.09 17.08
N SER A 471 16.77 -15.02 16.29
CA SER A 471 15.61 -14.18 16.02
C SER A 471 14.52 -14.93 15.24
N PHE A 472 14.91 -15.76 14.25
CA PHE A 472 13.95 -16.60 13.55
C PHE A 472 13.25 -17.61 14.45
N SER A 473 13.86 -18.05 15.56
CA SER A 473 13.23 -18.99 16.50
C SER A 473 12.04 -18.38 17.25
N TYR A 474 11.91 -17.04 17.25
CA TYR A 474 10.77 -16.34 17.84
C TYR A 474 9.62 -16.10 16.87
N LEU A 475 9.80 -16.37 15.58
CA LEU A 475 8.81 -16.17 14.53
C LEU A 475 8.07 -17.48 14.20
N ASP A 476 6.82 -17.38 13.81
CA ASP A 476 6.03 -18.50 13.31
C ASP A 476 6.38 -18.81 11.85
N ILE A 477 6.62 -17.75 11.07
CA ILE A 477 7.00 -17.81 9.66
C ILE A 477 8.20 -16.87 9.46
N GLY A 478 9.30 -17.39 8.95
CA GLY A 478 10.48 -16.62 8.62
C GLY A 478 10.29 -15.87 7.31
N GLY A 479 10.24 -14.53 7.35
CA GLY A 479 10.20 -13.69 6.17
C GLY A 479 11.62 -13.38 5.68
N TYR A 480 11.88 -13.62 4.39
CA TYR A 480 13.19 -13.48 3.77
C TYR A 480 13.15 -12.37 2.72
N ASN A 481 13.93 -11.29 2.97
CA ASN A 481 14.12 -10.23 2.00
C ASN A 481 15.32 -10.56 1.11
N TYR A 482 15.10 -10.71 -0.22
CA TYR A 482 16.12 -10.92 -1.25
C TYR A 482 17.06 -12.12 -0.98
N ALA A 483 16.54 -13.20 -0.43
CA ALA A 483 17.35 -14.35 -0.01
C ALA A 483 16.79 -15.71 -0.49
N ALA A 484 16.22 -15.76 -1.70
CA ALA A 484 15.67 -17.00 -2.27
C ALA A 484 16.72 -18.12 -2.39
N SER A 485 18.00 -17.79 -2.53
CA SER A 485 19.12 -18.74 -2.52
C SER A 485 19.27 -19.55 -1.21
N ARG A 486 18.58 -19.12 -0.14
CA ARG A 486 18.56 -19.80 1.16
C ARG A 486 17.46 -20.86 1.29
N TYR A 487 16.40 -20.81 0.48
CA TYR A 487 15.22 -21.65 0.70
C TYR A 487 15.55 -23.14 0.78
N GLU A 488 16.26 -23.69 -0.21
CA GLU A 488 16.66 -25.12 -0.21
C GLU A 488 17.59 -25.48 0.95
N LYS A 489 18.57 -24.62 1.21
CA LYS A 489 19.55 -24.83 2.27
C LYS A 489 18.91 -24.80 3.66
N ASP A 490 18.03 -23.84 3.89
CA ASP A 490 17.38 -23.63 5.18
C ASP A 490 16.35 -24.70 5.49
N GLY A 491 15.71 -25.31 4.49
CA GLY A 491 14.88 -26.49 4.67
C GLY A 491 15.64 -27.71 5.22
N THR A 492 16.97 -27.75 5.04
CA THR A 492 17.84 -28.78 5.63
C THR A 492 18.38 -28.36 6.99
N LEU A 493 18.83 -27.10 7.12
CA LEU A 493 19.43 -26.59 8.35
C LEU A 493 18.40 -26.35 9.47
N HIS A 494 17.18 -26.00 9.09
CA HIS A 494 16.08 -25.65 9.99
C HIS A 494 14.80 -26.36 9.54
N PRO A 495 14.70 -27.69 9.74
CA PRO A 495 13.63 -28.52 9.16
C PRO A 495 12.21 -28.14 9.63
N ASP A 496 12.09 -27.39 10.73
CA ASP A 496 10.80 -26.94 11.27
C ASP A 496 10.45 -25.49 10.83
N ARG A 497 11.33 -24.83 10.06
CA ARG A 497 11.10 -23.45 9.64
C ARG A 497 10.15 -23.36 8.46
N VAL A 498 9.07 -22.59 8.63
CA VAL A 498 8.22 -22.12 7.53
C VAL A 498 8.81 -20.83 6.98
N ILE A 499 8.87 -20.69 5.66
CA ILE A 499 9.53 -19.56 4.97
C ILE A 499 8.55 -18.85 4.05
N VAL A 500 8.62 -17.52 4.02
CA VAL A 500 7.99 -16.70 2.99
C VAL A 500 9.03 -15.75 2.39
N GLY A 501 9.03 -15.59 1.07
CA GLY A 501 9.76 -14.49 0.43
C GLY A 501 9.01 -13.20 0.70
N SER A 502 9.38 -12.51 1.79
CA SER A 502 8.67 -11.32 2.25
C SER A 502 8.94 -10.09 1.37
N GLU A 503 10.10 -10.10 0.68
CA GLU A 503 10.47 -9.04 -0.27
C GLU A 503 11.42 -9.59 -1.31
N THR A 504 11.02 -9.57 -2.59
CA THR A 504 11.77 -10.19 -3.66
C THR A 504 11.81 -9.32 -4.92
N LEU A 505 12.84 -9.53 -5.75
CA LEU A 505 12.99 -8.77 -6.99
C LEU A 505 11.98 -9.25 -8.04
N PRO A 506 11.21 -8.35 -8.67
CA PRO A 506 10.21 -8.71 -9.70
C PRO A 506 10.80 -9.55 -10.83
N LYS A 507 12.01 -9.24 -11.28
CA LYS A 507 12.69 -9.99 -12.35
C LYS A 507 12.98 -11.45 -11.99
N ASN A 508 13.02 -11.81 -10.69
CA ASN A 508 13.28 -13.15 -10.20
C ASN A 508 11.99 -13.96 -9.98
N LEU A 509 10.81 -13.41 -10.26
CA LEU A 509 9.52 -14.05 -9.99
C LEU A 509 9.44 -15.49 -10.51
N TYR A 510 9.87 -15.75 -11.76
CA TYR A 510 9.83 -17.10 -12.32
C TYR A 510 10.64 -18.08 -11.46
N HIS A 511 11.88 -17.74 -11.15
CA HIS A 511 12.77 -18.56 -10.33
C HIS A 511 12.20 -18.78 -8.92
N ASN A 512 11.80 -17.71 -8.25
CA ASN A 512 11.25 -17.77 -6.90
C ASN A 512 10.00 -18.64 -6.85
N TRP A 513 9.11 -18.49 -7.85
CA TRP A 513 7.87 -19.26 -7.89
C TRP A 513 8.11 -20.76 -8.15
N GLN A 514 9.17 -21.14 -8.89
CA GLN A 514 9.56 -22.55 -9.00
C GLN A 514 10.00 -23.09 -7.63
N LEU A 515 10.71 -22.31 -6.81
CA LEU A 515 11.08 -22.70 -5.44
C LEU A 515 9.85 -22.83 -4.52
N VAL A 516 8.90 -21.89 -4.61
CA VAL A 516 7.62 -21.96 -3.89
C VAL A 516 6.84 -23.25 -4.24
N LYS A 517 6.82 -23.63 -5.52
CA LYS A 517 6.16 -24.86 -5.95
C LYS A 517 6.91 -26.12 -5.52
N LYS A 518 8.26 -26.06 -5.51
CA LYS A 518 9.14 -27.20 -5.18
C LYS A 518 9.14 -27.51 -3.68
N PHE A 519 9.19 -26.49 -2.83
CA PHE A 519 9.37 -26.64 -1.39
C PHE A 519 8.10 -26.30 -0.62
N PRO A 520 7.42 -27.29 0.01
CA PRO A 520 6.16 -27.04 0.68
C PRO A 520 6.26 -26.09 1.88
N TYR A 521 7.44 -25.96 2.49
CA TYR A 521 7.72 -25.03 3.58
C TYR A 521 7.95 -23.59 3.11
N VAL A 522 8.03 -23.34 1.79
CA VAL A 522 8.05 -21.98 1.20
C VAL A 522 6.64 -21.65 0.75
N ILE A 523 5.96 -20.81 1.50
CA ILE A 523 4.50 -20.61 1.38
C ILE A 523 4.09 -19.53 0.39
N GLY A 524 5.02 -18.70 -0.10
CA GLY A 524 4.73 -17.62 -1.03
C GLY A 524 5.91 -16.71 -1.31
N ASP A 525 5.66 -15.73 -2.17
CA ASP A 525 6.65 -14.78 -2.66
C ASP A 525 5.97 -13.41 -2.82
N PHE A 526 6.51 -12.36 -2.16
CA PHE A 526 6.01 -11.00 -2.20
C PHE A 526 6.99 -10.12 -2.98
N MET A 527 6.60 -9.72 -4.18
CA MET A 527 7.47 -8.90 -5.04
C MET A 527 7.51 -7.44 -4.61
N TRP A 528 8.64 -6.78 -4.80
CA TRP A 528 8.85 -5.36 -4.64
C TRP A 528 8.79 -4.63 -5.99
N THR A 529 7.64 -4.01 -6.45
CA THR A 529 6.36 -3.94 -5.76
C THR A 529 5.20 -4.30 -6.69
N GLY A 530 4.03 -4.56 -6.14
CA GLY A 530 2.83 -4.75 -6.95
C GLY A 530 2.28 -3.44 -7.48
N TRP A 531 2.18 -2.43 -6.63
CA TRP A 531 1.76 -1.06 -6.94
C TRP A 531 2.95 -0.12 -6.84
N ASP A 532 3.15 0.74 -7.84
CA ASP A 532 4.20 1.75 -7.81
C ASP A 532 3.87 2.86 -6.80
N TYR A 533 4.88 3.50 -6.23
CA TYR A 533 4.71 4.41 -5.10
C TYR A 533 5.58 5.67 -5.25
N LEU A 534 5.23 6.70 -4.51
CA LEU A 534 5.98 7.95 -4.44
C LEU A 534 7.21 7.78 -3.52
N GLY A 535 8.29 8.47 -3.82
CA GLY A 535 9.55 8.35 -3.08
C GLY A 535 10.43 7.20 -3.58
N GLU A 536 11.54 6.93 -2.88
CA GLU A 536 12.66 6.10 -3.36
C GLU A 536 12.97 6.35 -4.85
N ALA A 537 12.97 7.62 -5.19
CA ALA A 537 12.81 8.16 -6.53
C ALA A 537 13.76 7.55 -7.55
N GLY A 538 13.18 6.75 -8.45
CA GLY A 538 13.88 6.20 -9.61
C GLY A 538 14.67 4.94 -9.36
N ILE A 539 14.46 4.21 -8.26
CA ILE A 539 15.16 2.93 -8.00
C ILE A 539 14.87 1.88 -9.08
N GLY A 540 13.63 1.86 -9.60
CA GLY A 540 13.18 0.98 -10.68
C GLY A 540 13.01 1.67 -12.03
N THR A 541 13.22 2.98 -12.13
CA THR A 541 12.99 3.73 -13.35
C THR A 541 14.14 3.54 -14.34
N VAL A 542 13.82 3.11 -15.57
CA VAL A 542 14.79 3.10 -16.68
C VAL A 542 15.09 4.55 -17.08
N ARG A 543 16.37 4.93 -17.05
CA ARG A 543 16.83 6.29 -17.37
C ARG A 543 17.54 6.30 -18.73
N TYR A 544 17.06 7.14 -19.64
CA TYR A 544 17.64 7.38 -20.94
C TYR A 544 18.47 8.66 -20.97
N LYS A 545 19.42 8.77 -21.92
CA LYS A 545 20.23 9.98 -22.09
C LYS A 545 19.38 11.19 -22.50
N SER A 546 18.30 10.95 -23.23
CA SER A 546 17.34 11.97 -23.68
C SER A 546 16.48 12.56 -22.56
N PHE A 547 16.50 12.03 -21.36
CA PHE A 547 15.88 12.66 -20.19
C PHE A 547 16.49 14.03 -19.79
N LYS A 548 17.37 14.59 -20.61
CA LYS A 548 18.01 15.88 -20.38
C LYS A 548 17.28 17.10 -20.97
N ASN A 549 16.10 16.96 -21.58
CA ASN A 549 15.39 18.06 -22.23
C ASN A 549 14.68 19.00 -21.23
N PRO A 550 14.47 20.30 -21.58
CA PRO A 550 13.77 21.26 -20.71
C PRO A 550 12.43 20.73 -20.23
N GLY A 551 12.19 20.78 -18.94
CA GLY A 551 11.08 20.10 -18.25
C GLY A 551 11.44 18.69 -17.74
N GLN A 552 12.53 18.09 -18.21
CA GLN A 552 13.08 16.82 -17.75
C GLN A 552 14.11 16.98 -16.62
N ASP A 553 14.48 18.22 -16.28
CA ASP A 553 15.30 18.52 -15.09
C ASP A 553 14.54 18.40 -13.78
N ALA A 554 13.24 18.13 -13.85
CA ALA A 554 12.44 17.86 -12.66
C ALA A 554 12.89 16.53 -12.03
N PRO A 555 13.02 16.47 -10.69
CA PRO A 555 13.43 15.25 -10.02
C PRO A 555 12.36 14.16 -10.20
N ILE A 556 12.80 12.91 -10.30
CA ILE A 556 11.91 11.75 -10.35
C ILE A 556 11.08 11.71 -9.05
N ILE A 557 9.78 11.41 -9.17
CA ILE A 557 8.85 11.43 -8.04
C ILE A 557 8.55 10.03 -7.50
N SER A 558 8.49 9.03 -8.38
CA SER A 558 8.10 7.66 -8.03
C SER A 558 9.28 6.68 -8.10
N ALA A 559 9.13 5.55 -7.45
CA ALA A 559 10.12 4.48 -7.45
C ALA A 559 10.30 3.86 -8.84
N GLY A 560 9.22 3.62 -9.57
CA GLY A 560 9.24 3.04 -10.91
C GLY A 560 9.32 1.51 -10.94
N CYS A 561 9.19 0.82 -9.79
CA CYS A 561 9.33 -0.62 -9.68
C CYS A 561 7.99 -1.40 -9.69
N GLY A 562 6.85 -0.75 -9.49
CA GLY A 562 5.54 -1.41 -9.48
C GLY A 562 5.13 -2.00 -10.83
N VAL A 563 4.48 -3.17 -10.83
CA VAL A 563 3.87 -3.73 -12.04
C VAL A 563 2.53 -3.08 -12.39
N ILE A 564 1.97 -2.32 -11.45
CA ILE A 564 0.88 -1.36 -11.64
C ILE A 564 1.46 0.02 -11.36
N ASP A 565 1.23 0.98 -12.24
CA ASP A 565 1.76 2.34 -12.07
C ASP A 565 0.97 3.17 -11.03
N ILE A 566 1.47 4.37 -10.68
CA ILE A 566 0.84 5.25 -9.68
C ILE A 566 -0.57 5.73 -10.06
N CYS A 567 -0.98 5.60 -11.31
CA CYS A 567 -2.33 5.87 -11.80
C CYS A 567 -3.21 4.61 -11.86
N GLY A 568 -2.66 3.44 -11.51
CA GLY A 568 -3.36 2.16 -11.53
C GLY A 568 -3.44 1.51 -12.91
N LYS A 569 -2.55 1.83 -13.84
CA LYS A 569 -2.47 1.15 -15.12
C LYS A 569 -1.56 -0.07 -15.03
N LEU A 570 -2.05 -1.21 -15.50
CA LEU A 570 -1.29 -2.45 -15.58
C LEU A 570 -0.17 -2.33 -16.62
N ARG A 571 1.05 -2.72 -16.23
CA ARG A 571 2.20 -2.81 -17.14
C ARG A 571 2.22 -4.20 -17.81
N PRO A 572 2.91 -4.36 -18.96
CA PRO A 572 2.95 -5.65 -19.68
C PRO A 572 3.47 -6.82 -18.84
N GLU A 573 4.29 -6.55 -17.83
CA GLU A 573 4.84 -7.55 -16.90
C GLU A 573 3.76 -8.27 -16.08
N VAL A 574 2.59 -7.68 -15.91
CA VAL A 574 1.44 -8.33 -15.26
C VAL A 574 1.04 -9.62 -16.00
N GLN A 575 1.08 -9.61 -17.34
CA GLN A 575 0.77 -10.82 -18.10
C GLN A 575 1.82 -11.91 -17.89
N TRP A 576 3.12 -11.56 -17.77
CA TRP A 576 4.15 -12.50 -17.38
C TRP A 576 3.92 -13.09 -15.99
N ASN A 577 3.52 -12.25 -15.01
CA ASN A 577 3.20 -12.72 -13.67
C ASN A 577 2.05 -13.74 -13.70
N ARG A 578 0.98 -13.44 -14.44
CA ARG A 578 -0.19 -14.32 -14.58
C ARG A 578 0.18 -15.67 -15.19
N LEU A 579 1.04 -15.67 -16.22
CA LEU A 579 1.59 -16.89 -16.85
C LEU A 579 2.43 -17.71 -15.84
N VAL A 580 3.34 -17.07 -15.09
CA VAL A 580 4.20 -17.73 -14.11
C VAL A 580 3.38 -18.39 -13.00
N TRP A 581 2.29 -17.75 -12.61
CA TRP A 581 1.35 -18.28 -11.60
C TRP A 581 0.37 -19.32 -12.14
N GLY A 582 0.30 -19.50 -13.46
CA GLY A 582 -0.63 -20.43 -14.11
C GLY A 582 -2.08 -19.95 -14.06
N LEU A 583 -2.29 -18.62 -14.07
CA LEU A 583 -3.62 -18.00 -14.08
C LEU A 583 -4.12 -17.67 -15.48
N ASP A 584 -3.25 -17.67 -16.46
CA ASP A 584 -3.54 -17.37 -17.86
C ASP A 584 -2.53 -18.12 -18.75
N HIS A 585 -2.88 -18.34 -20.01
CA HIS A 585 -2.05 -18.97 -21.03
C HIS A 585 -1.97 -18.12 -22.31
N THR A 586 -2.57 -16.92 -22.27
CA THR A 586 -2.54 -15.98 -23.40
C THR A 586 -1.18 -15.29 -23.45
N PRO A 587 -0.47 -15.25 -24.60
CA PRO A 587 0.79 -14.55 -24.67
C PRO A 587 0.60 -13.02 -24.51
N GLY A 588 1.55 -12.39 -23.82
CA GLY A 588 1.64 -10.92 -23.70
C GLY A 588 2.69 -10.33 -24.62
N ILE A 589 2.54 -9.04 -24.94
CA ILE A 589 3.51 -8.29 -25.73
C ILE A 589 3.94 -7.04 -24.94
N GLY A 590 5.23 -6.96 -24.61
CA GLY A 590 5.87 -5.78 -24.07
C GLY A 590 6.75 -5.11 -25.10
N VAL A 591 6.47 -3.85 -25.43
CA VAL A 591 7.20 -3.08 -26.43
C VAL A 591 8.04 -2.01 -25.74
N GLU A 592 9.36 -2.06 -25.83
CA GLU A 592 10.18 -0.94 -25.37
C GLU A 592 9.89 0.32 -26.21
N PRO A 593 9.81 1.51 -25.59
CA PRO A 593 9.35 2.72 -26.26
C PRO A 593 10.19 3.08 -27.48
N TYR A 594 9.56 3.17 -28.64
CA TYR A 594 10.22 3.60 -29.90
C TYR A 594 10.68 5.06 -29.87
N THR A 595 10.14 5.85 -28.97
CA THR A 595 10.61 7.22 -28.73
C THR A 595 12.06 7.27 -28.24
N HIS A 596 12.54 6.20 -27.60
CA HIS A 596 13.91 6.02 -27.12
C HIS A 596 14.74 5.03 -27.97
N ALA A 597 14.27 4.72 -29.18
CA ALA A 597 14.96 3.77 -30.04
C ALA A 597 16.41 4.24 -30.36
N GLY A 598 17.37 3.34 -30.13
CA GLY A 598 18.82 3.64 -30.29
C GLY A 598 19.49 4.21 -29.04
N GLU A 599 18.74 4.47 -27.98
CA GLU A 599 19.30 4.83 -26.68
C GLU A 599 19.49 3.57 -25.80
N THR A 600 20.52 3.60 -24.97
CA THR A 600 20.68 2.58 -23.90
C THR A 600 20.07 3.13 -22.64
N GLY A 601 19.02 2.48 -22.15
CA GLY A 601 18.45 2.77 -20.85
C GLY A 601 19.31 2.18 -19.71
N SER A 602 19.27 2.78 -18.54
CA SER A 602 19.86 2.18 -17.32
C SER A 602 19.04 0.98 -16.87
N GLU A 603 19.70 -0.12 -16.53
CA GLU A 603 19.02 -1.25 -15.88
C GLU A 603 18.95 -1.05 -14.37
N SER A 604 17.89 -1.56 -13.75
CA SER A 604 17.71 -1.57 -12.31
C SER A 604 17.54 -3.01 -11.79
N MET A 605 17.87 -3.22 -10.53
CA MET A 605 17.59 -4.50 -9.86
C MET A 605 16.08 -4.71 -9.71
N TRP A 606 15.32 -3.66 -9.48
CA TRP A 606 13.89 -3.68 -9.20
C TRP A 606 13.01 -3.70 -10.46
N ARG A 607 13.58 -3.39 -11.64
CA ARG A 607 12.87 -3.48 -12.91
C ARG A 607 13.85 -3.61 -14.07
N ASP A 608 13.61 -4.59 -14.95
CA ASP A 608 14.48 -4.92 -16.09
C ASP A 608 13.93 -4.43 -17.43
N THR A 609 12.79 -3.75 -17.45
CA THR A 609 12.14 -3.25 -18.66
C THR A 609 11.30 -2.00 -18.37
N ASP A 610 11.16 -1.13 -19.35
CA ASP A 610 10.18 -0.04 -19.36
C ASP A 610 9.11 -0.27 -20.44
N ALA A 611 8.93 -1.49 -20.85
CA ALA A 611 7.99 -1.87 -21.89
C ALA A 611 6.58 -1.33 -21.63
N VAL A 612 5.90 -0.99 -22.73
CA VAL A 612 4.52 -0.51 -22.77
C VAL A 612 3.69 -1.50 -23.60
N ALA A 613 2.45 -1.76 -23.19
CA ALA A 613 1.50 -2.57 -23.96
C ALA A 613 0.87 -1.71 -25.08
N SER A 614 1.66 -1.35 -26.09
CA SER A 614 1.20 -0.53 -27.19
C SER A 614 1.95 -0.84 -28.49
N TRP A 615 1.23 -0.74 -29.61
CA TRP A 615 1.78 -0.75 -30.96
C TRP A 615 1.37 0.51 -31.72
N SER A 616 1.40 1.68 -31.03
CA SER A 616 0.98 2.96 -31.58
C SER A 616 2.06 4.03 -31.31
N TRP A 617 3.05 4.13 -32.25
CA TRP A 617 4.26 4.94 -32.10
C TRP A 617 4.44 5.87 -33.30
N ALA A 618 3.42 6.69 -33.62
CA ALA A 618 3.48 7.63 -34.75
C ALA A 618 4.73 8.50 -34.70
N GLY A 619 5.38 8.73 -35.85
CA GLY A 619 6.65 9.43 -35.96
C GLY A 619 7.88 8.58 -35.61
N CYS A 620 7.72 7.29 -35.39
CA CYS A 620 8.80 6.35 -35.12
C CYS A 620 8.94 5.28 -36.22
N GLU A 621 8.30 5.46 -37.36
CA GLU A 621 8.34 4.51 -38.49
C GLU A 621 9.77 4.19 -38.90
N GLY A 622 10.06 2.91 -39.08
CA GLY A 622 11.39 2.42 -39.46
C GLY A 622 12.41 2.34 -38.36
N LYS A 623 12.13 2.93 -37.15
CA LYS A 623 12.99 2.75 -35.98
C LYS A 623 12.93 1.30 -35.48
N LYS A 624 13.93 0.91 -34.71
CA LYS A 624 14.09 -0.46 -34.20
C LYS A 624 14.22 -0.47 -32.70
N THR A 625 13.42 -1.32 -32.01
CA THR A 625 13.52 -1.53 -30.56
C THR A 625 13.42 -3.01 -30.19
N LYS A 626 13.46 -3.28 -28.91
CA LYS A 626 13.26 -4.61 -28.32
C LYS A 626 11.76 -4.82 -28.03
N VAL A 627 11.25 -6.00 -28.42
CA VAL A 627 9.92 -6.49 -28.07
C VAL A 627 10.07 -7.81 -27.34
N THR A 628 9.43 -7.90 -26.18
CA THR A 628 9.39 -9.14 -25.39
C THR A 628 8.01 -9.77 -25.52
N VAL A 629 7.98 -11.03 -25.93
CA VAL A 629 6.77 -11.86 -25.88
C VAL A 629 6.83 -12.65 -24.57
N TYR A 630 5.83 -12.51 -23.76
CA TYR A 630 5.60 -13.31 -22.56
C TYR A 630 4.75 -14.53 -22.98
N SER A 631 5.22 -15.74 -22.73
CA SER A 631 4.53 -16.97 -23.15
C SER A 631 5.04 -18.16 -22.33
N ASP A 632 4.15 -19.01 -21.88
CA ASP A 632 4.44 -20.29 -21.22
C ASP A 632 4.63 -21.47 -22.21
N GLY A 633 4.43 -21.22 -23.53
CA GLY A 633 4.74 -22.20 -24.56
C GLY A 633 6.24 -22.47 -24.71
N GLU A 634 6.60 -23.60 -25.32
CA GLU A 634 8.00 -23.97 -25.58
C GLU A 634 8.70 -22.94 -26.48
N THR A 635 7.96 -22.43 -27.49
CA THR A 635 8.43 -21.36 -28.36
C THR A 635 7.37 -20.27 -28.57
N ALA A 636 7.82 -19.06 -28.91
CA ALA A 636 6.95 -17.97 -29.28
C ALA A 636 7.40 -17.33 -30.59
N GLU A 637 6.44 -16.90 -31.40
CA GLU A 637 6.65 -16.20 -32.65
C GLU A 637 6.13 -14.78 -32.56
N LEU A 638 6.84 -13.84 -33.19
CA LEU A 638 6.42 -12.46 -33.34
C LEU A 638 6.21 -12.13 -34.82
N ILE A 639 5.06 -11.58 -35.15
CA ILE A 639 4.66 -11.19 -36.51
C ILE A 639 4.26 -9.71 -36.53
N VAL A 640 4.79 -8.95 -37.47
CA VAL A 640 4.39 -7.57 -37.77
C VAL A 640 3.85 -7.49 -39.17
N ASN A 641 2.62 -7.08 -39.37
CA ASN A 641 1.96 -6.95 -40.69
C ASN A 641 2.13 -8.18 -41.58
N GLY A 642 2.06 -9.39 -41.01
CA GLY A 642 2.26 -10.66 -41.73
C GLY A 642 3.72 -11.08 -41.91
N HIS A 643 4.70 -10.19 -41.60
CA HIS A 643 6.11 -10.56 -41.63
C HIS A 643 6.54 -11.17 -40.30
N SER A 644 7.02 -12.40 -40.33
CA SER A 644 7.50 -13.13 -39.15
C SER A 644 8.94 -12.72 -38.79
N TYR A 645 9.16 -12.40 -37.51
CA TYR A 645 10.48 -12.26 -36.91
C TYR A 645 11.06 -13.60 -36.46
N GLY A 646 10.42 -14.70 -36.84
CA GLY A 646 10.79 -16.08 -36.52
C GLY A 646 10.28 -16.54 -35.16
N ARG A 647 10.45 -17.85 -34.95
CA ARG A 647 10.16 -18.50 -33.66
C ARG A 647 11.39 -18.52 -32.77
N LYS A 648 11.17 -18.24 -31.47
CA LYS A 648 12.22 -18.27 -30.45
C LYS A 648 11.80 -19.14 -29.29
N LYS A 649 12.75 -19.91 -28.75
CA LYS A 649 12.56 -20.64 -27.50
C LYS A 649 12.28 -19.67 -26.38
N THR A 650 11.30 -19.99 -25.54
CA THR A 650 11.02 -19.22 -24.32
C THR A 650 12.02 -19.58 -23.22
N LYS A 651 12.53 -18.56 -22.55
CA LYS A 651 13.33 -18.73 -21.35
C LYS A 651 12.60 -18.01 -20.20
N GLU A 652 12.27 -18.73 -19.14
CA GLU A 652 11.53 -18.18 -18.01
C GLU A 652 10.24 -17.47 -18.47
N TYR A 653 9.56 -18.06 -19.44
CA TYR A 653 8.34 -17.54 -20.08
C TYR A 653 8.52 -16.21 -20.81
N LYS A 654 9.74 -15.90 -21.29
CA LYS A 654 10.07 -14.71 -22.10
C LYS A 654 10.76 -15.13 -23.40
N ALA A 655 10.33 -14.58 -24.54
CA ALA A 655 11.03 -14.64 -25.82
C ALA A 655 11.35 -13.19 -26.27
N VAL A 656 12.63 -12.85 -26.36
CA VAL A 656 13.07 -11.46 -26.63
C VAL A 656 13.43 -11.30 -28.12
N PHE A 657 12.72 -10.41 -28.81
CA PHE A 657 12.96 -10.04 -30.20
C PHE A 657 13.69 -8.68 -30.24
N LYS A 658 14.94 -8.70 -30.68
CA LYS A 658 15.77 -7.49 -30.79
C LYS A 658 15.58 -6.88 -32.19
N ARG A 659 15.64 -5.54 -32.30
CA ARG A 659 15.61 -4.81 -33.54
C ARG A 659 14.31 -5.01 -34.36
N VAL A 660 13.18 -5.13 -33.69
CA VAL A 660 11.86 -5.13 -34.32
C VAL A 660 11.62 -3.75 -34.94
N VAL A 661 11.30 -3.69 -36.21
CA VAL A 661 11.02 -2.44 -36.93
C VAL A 661 9.59 -2.01 -36.62
N TYR A 662 9.41 -0.75 -36.27
CA TYR A 662 8.07 -0.19 -36.17
C TYR A 662 7.50 0.12 -37.56
N GLU A 663 6.37 -0.50 -37.82
CA GLU A 663 5.54 -0.23 -39.01
C GLU A 663 4.09 -0.17 -38.51
N PRO A 664 3.33 0.91 -38.86
CA PRO A 664 1.90 0.99 -38.56
C PRO A 664 1.14 -0.24 -39.06
N GLY A 665 0.22 -0.74 -38.25
CA GLY A 665 -0.57 -1.93 -38.55
C GLY A 665 -0.75 -2.82 -37.35
N THR A 666 -0.45 -4.11 -37.46
CA THR A 666 -0.72 -5.12 -36.42
C THR A 666 0.56 -5.84 -36.03
N ILE A 667 0.78 -5.96 -34.72
CA ILE A 667 1.78 -6.85 -34.13
C ILE A 667 1.05 -8.01 -33.43
N THR A 668 1.52 -9.24 -33.70
CA THR A 668 0.92 -10.49 -33.17
C THR A 668 1.99 -11.34 -32.52
N ALA A 669 1.74 -11.81 -31.32
CA ALA A 669 2.51 -12.84 -30.64
C ALA A 669 1.72 -14.16 -30.64
N ILE A 670 2.40 -15.26 -30.95
CA ILE A 670 1.83 -16.61 -30.99
C ILE A 670 2.66 -17.51 -30.07
N SER A 671 1.97 -18.27 -29.23
CA SER A 671 2.53 -19.30 -28.35
C SER A 671 2.40 -20.68 -28.99
N TYR A 672 3.45 -21.50 -28.91
CA TYR A 672 3.47 -22.87 -29.43
C TYR A 672 3.95 -23.86 -28.36
N ASP A 673 3.36 -25.06 -28.40
CA ASP A 673 3.78 -26.18 -27.57
C ASP A 673 5.07 -26.84 -28.07
N GLY A 674 5.50 -27.92 -27.42
CA GLY A 674 6.71 -28.69 -27.76
C GLY A 674 6.60 -29.43 -29.10
N GLU A 675 5.40 -29.65 -29.64
CA GLU A 675 5.16 -30.27 -30.94
C GLU A 675 5.09 -29.21 -32.06
N GLY A 676 5.17 -27.92 -31.71
CA GLY A 676 5.11 -26.80 -32.64
C GLY A 676 3.68 -26.42 -33.05
N LYS A 677 2.65 -26.92 -32.34
CA LYS A 677 1.26 -26.55 -32.51
C LYS A 677 0.97 -25.24 -31.78
N GLU A 678 0.24 -24.36 -32.46
CA GLU A 678 -0.23 -23.13 -31.86
C GLU A 678 -1.18 -23.42 -30.67
N GLN A 679 -0.88 -22.80 -29.53
CA GLN A 679 -1.67 -22.85 -28.31
C GLN A 679 -2.60 -21.64 -28.18
N SER A 680 -2.06 -20.45 -28.38
CA SER A 680 -2.80 -19.19 -28.24
C SER A 680 -2.09 -18.04 -28.95
N ARG A 681 -2.80 -16.92 -29.15
CA ARG A 681 -2.24 -15.70 -29.75
C ARG A 681 -2.85 -14.44 -29.14
N THR A 682 -2.11 -13.35 -29.24
CA THR A 682 -2.59 -11.99 -28.94
C THR A 682 -2.10 -11.02 -29.98
N SER A 683 -2.83 -9.93 -30.20
CA SER A 683 -2.46 -8.89 -31.16
C SER A 683 -2.73 -7.50 -30.59
N MET A 684 -1.87 -6.54 -30.99
CA MET A 684 -2.10 -5.11 -30.81
C MET A 684 -2.06 -4.41 -32.16
N LYS A 685 -2.76 -3.27 -32.26
CA LYS A 685 -2.86 -2.48 -33.48
C LYS A 685 -2.38 -1.06 -33.25
N THR A 686 -1.92 -0.42 -34.31
CA THR A 686 -1.66 1.01 -34.35
C THR A 686 -2.96 1.79 -34.40
N ALA A 687 -3.06 2.85 -33.60
CA ALA A 687 -4.17 3.79 -33.61
C ALA A 687 -4.29 4.47 -34.99
N VAL A 688 -5.51 4.60 -35.51
CA VAL A 688 -5.77 5.22 -36.82
C VAL A 688 -6.49 6.57 -36.70
N GLY A 689 -6.24 7.43 -37.67
CA GLY A 689 -6.86 8.76 -37.76
C GLY A 689 -6.22 9.81 -36.81
N PRO A 690 -6.80 11.01 -36.79
CA PRO A 690 -6.34 12.09 -35.90
C PRO A 690 -6.53 11.72 -34.43
N ALA A 691 -5.85 12.47 -33.56
CA ALA A 691 -6.03 12.29 -32.11
C ALA A 691 -7.41 12.74 -31.67
N GLU A 692 -8.00 11.98 -30.77
CA GLU A 692 -9.26 12.28 -30.09
C GLU A 692 -9.10 12.12 -28.58
N LEU A 693 -9.85 12.89 -27.79
CA LEU A 693 -10.00 12.67 -26.36
C LEU A 693 -11.02 11.57 -26.11
N ARG A 694 -10.60 10.51 -25.40
CA ARG A 694 -11.48 9.53 -24.79
C ARG A 694 -11.46 9.76 -23.29
N VAL A 695 -12.64 10.05 -22.72
CA VAL A 695 -12.82 10.33 -21.30
C VAL A 695 -13.84 9.37 -20.74
N VAL A 696 -13.43 8.57 -19.76
CA VAL A 696 -14.28 7.50 -19.19
C VAL A 696 -14.16 7.52 -17.67
N ALA A 697 -15.28 7.61 -16.99
CA ALA A 697 -15.36 7.46 -15.55
C ALA A 697 -15.68 6.01 -15.17
N ASP A 698 -15.25 5.60 -14.00
CA ASP A 698 -15.53 4.27 -13.43
C ASP A 698 -16.94 4.16 -12.84
N ARG A 699 -17.61 5.29 -12.59
CA ARG A 699 -18.99 5.39 -12.08
C ARG A 699 -19.65 6.70 -12.52
N SER A 700 -20.96 6.79 -12.35
CA SER A 700 -21.77 7.97 -12.70
C SER A 700 -22.52 8.57 -11.50
N THR A 701 -22.41 7.96 -10.31
CA THR A 701 -23.12 8.39 -9.10
C THR A 701 -22.14 8.39 -7.92
N LEU A 702 -22.23 9.43 -7.08
CA LEU A 702 -21.49 9.58 -5.83
C LEU A 702 -22.47 9.87 -4.69
N GLN A 703 -22.15 9.41 -3.48
CA GLN A 703 -22.92 9.71 -2.29
C GLN A 703 -22.50 11.06 -1.70
N ALA A 704 -23.48 11.90 -1.36
CA ALA A 704 -23.20 13.17 -0.67
C ALA A 704 -22.67 12.90 0.75
N LYS A 705 -21.77 13.76 1.21
CA LYS A 705 -21.17 13.67 2.55
C LYS A 705 -20.38 12.39 2.84
N THR A 706 -19.95 11.68 1.81
CA THR A 706 -19.10 10.49 1.95
C THR A 706 -17.68 10.77 1.45
N GLN A 707 -16.87 9.74 1.42
CA GLN A 707 -15.54 9.76 0.79
C GLN A 707 -15.56 9.19 -0.63
N ASP A 708 -16.73 9.15 -1.27
CA ASP A 708 -16.90 8.58 -2.60
C ASP A 708 -16.10 9.35 -3.65
N LEU A 709 -15.37 8.60 -4.47
CA LEU A 709 -14.52 9.11 -5.52
C LEU A 709 -14.94 8.55 -6.89
N ALA A 710 -14.92 9.40 -7.92
CA ALA A 710 -14.96 8.97 -9.31
C ALA A 710 -13.56 9.07 -9.93
N TYR A 711 -13.10 7.99 -10.54
CA TYR A 711 -11.85 7.94 -11.28
C TYR A 711 -12.11 8.09 -12.77
N ILE A 712 -11.55 9.11 -13.36
CA ILE A 712 -11.78 9.50 -14.75
C ILE A 712 -10.50 9.24 -15.55
N SER A 713 -10.51 8.19 -16.36
CA SER A 713 -9.44 7.92 -17.31
C SER A 713 -9.53 8.88 -18.50
N ILE A 714 -8.42 9.51 -18.82
CA ILE A 714 -8.25 10.45 -19.94
C ILE A 714 -7.19 9.85 -20.87
N ASP A 715 -7.61 9.43 -22.06
CA ASP A 715 -6.73 8.82 -23.05
C ASP A 715 -6.76 9.64 -24.35
N LEU A 716 -5.58 9.84 -24.95
CA LEU A 716 -5.47 10.29 -26.32
C LEU A 716 -5.57 9.05 -27.23
N THR A 717 -6.62 8.97 -28.05
CA THR A 717 -6.86 7.80 -28.90
C THR A 717 -6.94 8.18 -30.36
N GLY A 718 -6.82 7.21 -31.24
CA GLY A 718 -7.29 7.34 -32.60
C GLY A 718 -8.82 7.22 -32.68
N ALA A 719 -9.39 7.37 -33.88
CA ALA A 719 -10.82 7.19 -34.12
C ALA A 719 -11.32 5.75 -33.83
N ASP A 720 -10.41 4.79 -33.76
CA ASP A 720 -10.64 3.39 -33.39
C ASP A 720 -10.59 3.14 -31.87
N GLY A 721 -10.36 4.19 -31.07
CA GLY A 721 -10.27 4.11 -29.62
C GLY A 721 -8.95 3.55 -29.09
N ILE A 722 -7.97 3.26 -29.95
CA ILE A 722 -6.64 2.79 -29.55
C ILE A 722 -5.79 3.98 -29.08
N THR A 723 -5.11 3.83 -27.94
CA THR A 723 -4.28 4.89 -27.37
C THR A 723 -3.07 5.21 -28.26
N LYS A 724 -2.81 6.49 -28.49
CA LYS A 724 -1.66 7.03 -29.22
C LYS A 724 -0.48 7.27 -28.25
N SER A 725 0.33 6.25 -28.03
CA SER A 725 1.35 6.26 -26.96
C SER A 725 2.57 7.15 -27.23
N SER A 726 2.77 7.64 -28.45
CA SER A 726 3.82 8.60 -28.78
C SER A 726 3.38 10.07 -28.68
N GLU A 727 2.10 10.30 -28.42
CA GLU A 727 1.51 11.64 -28.36
C GLU A 727 1.19 11.99 -26.90
N ASP A 728 1.89 12.99 -26.35
CA ASP A 728 1.59 13.55 -25.04
C ASP A 728 1.12 14.99 -25.19
N THR A 729 0.09 15.38 -24.45
CA THR A 729 -0.44 16.75 -24.45
C THR A 729 -0.92 17.15 -23.06
N ALA A 730 -0.91 18.46 -22.80
CA ALA A 730 -1.53 18.99 -21.60
C ALA A 730 -3.05 18.87 -21.71
N VAL A 731 -3.66 18.29 -20.69
CA VAL A 731 -5.11 18.21 -20.50
C VAL A 731 -5.53 19.08 -19.32
N THR A 732 -6.62 19.81 -19.47
CA THR A 732 -7.23 20.60 -18.40
C THR A 732 -8.55 19.98 -18.03
N VAL A 733 -8.81 19.82 -16.73
CA VAL A 733 -10.03 19.24 -16.17
C VAL A 733 -10.73 20.30 -15.31
N GLU A 734 -11.89 20.70 -15.75
CA GLU A 734 -12.75 21.66 -15.07
C GLU A 734 -13.91 20.90 -14.41
N VAL A 735 -14.11 21.10 -13.12
CA VAL A 735 -15.21 20.50 -12.34
C VAL A 735 -16.13 21.58 -11.86
N ALA A 736 -17.40 21.49 -12.21
CA ALA A 736 -18.46 22.42 -11.80
C ALA A 736 -19.59 21.68 -11.09
N GLY A 737 -20.32 22.38 -10.23
CA GLY A 737 -21.47 21.84 -9.49
C GLY A 737 -21.09 21.24 -8.13
N ALA A 738 -21.74 20.12 -7.79
CA ALA A 738 -21.67 19.52 -6.44
C ALA A 738 -20.43 18.60 -6.24
N GLY A 739 -19.26 18.98 -6.72
CA GLY A 739 -18.03 18.17 -6.57
C GLY A 739 -16.73 18.97 -6.65
N THR A 740 -15.63 18.29 -6.39
CA THR A 740 -14.28 18.89 -6.34
C THR A 740 -13.27 17.98 -7.06
N LEU A 741 -12.41 18.54 -7.89
CA LEU A 741 -11.22 17.86 -8.41
C LEU A 741 -10.22 17.69 -7.26
N LEU A 742 -9.94 16.43 -6.89
CA LEU A 742 -8.94 16.13 -5.87
C LEU A 742 -7.54 16.01 -6.45
N ALA A 743 -7.44 15.38 -7.62
CA ALA A 743 -6.16 15.16 -8.27
C ALA A 743 -6.31 15.02 -9.79
N LEU A 744 -5.28 15.47 -10.49
CA LEU A 744 -5.05 15.20 -11.91
C LEU A 744 -3.58 14.85 -12.11
N GLY A 745 -3.30 13.72 -12.74
CA GLY A 745 -1.91 13.30 -12.92
C GLY A 745 -1.70 12.26 -14.02
N SER A 746 -0.44 11.96 -14.26
CA SER A 746 0.01 10.86 -15.12
C SER A 746 1.10 10.06 -14.42
N ALA A 747 1.42 8.89 -14.95
CA ALA A 747 2.49 8.04 -14.40
C ALA A 747 3.90 8.43 -14.89
N ARG A 748 4.10 9.67 -15.35
CA ARG A 748 5.42 10.18 -15.77
C ARG A 748 6.35 10.25 -14.55
N PRO A 749 7.49 9.56 -14.54
CA PRO A 749 8.36 9.52 -13.37
C PRO A 749 9.06 10.84 -13.09
N ASN A 750 9.48 11.59 -14.14
CA ASN A 750 10.20 12.85 -14.04
C ASN A 750 9.28 14.00 -14.44
N MET A 751 8.58 14.58 -13.50
CA MET A 751 7.64 15.67 -13.75
C MET A 751 7.91 16.89 -12.87
N GLY A 752 7.73 18.09 -13.44
CA GLY A 752 7.66 19.34 -12.69
C GLY A 752 6.25 19.76 -12.30
N GLU A 753 5.24 19.09 -12.84
CA GLU A 753 3.83 19.33 -12.56
C GLU A 753 3.43 18.71 -11.20
N ASN A 754 2.43 19.28 -10.56
CA ASN A 754 1.84 18.75 -9.33
C ASN A 754 0.52 18.01 -9.64
N PHE A 755 -0.03 17.29 -8.67
CA PHE A 755 -1.25 16.52 -8.84
C PHE A 755 -2.54 17.27 -8.47
N PHE A 756 -2.45 18.45 -7.91
CA PHE A 756 -3.59 19.28 -7.49
C PHE A 756 -3.90 20.44 -8.43
N SER A 757 -3.19 20.52 -9.55
CA SER A 757 -3.50 21.46 -10.64
C SER A 757 -4.65 20.93 -11.48
N ASP A 758 -5.42 21.82 -12.08
CA ASP A 758 -6.46 21.52 -13.07
C ASP A 758 -5.87 21.12 -14.44
N THR A 759 -4.56 21.27 -14.63
CA THR A 759 -3.85 21.01 -15.89
C THR A 759 -2.66 20.10 -15.64
N HIS A 760 -2.53 19.03 -16.43
CA HIS A 760 -1.44 18.07 -16.35
C HIS A 760 -1.16 17.43 -17.71
N THR A 761 0.11 17.12 -17.99
CA THR A 761 0.53 16.48 -19.25
C THR A 761 0.32 14.96 -19.18
N THR A 762 -0.28 14.40 -20.24
CA THR A 762 -0.41 12.94 -20.38
C THR A 762 0.96 12.25 -20.44
N TYR A 763 0.99 10.96 -20.17
CA TYR A 763 2.16 10.12 -20.33
C TYR A 763 1.80 8.84 -21.09
N TYR A 764 2.46 8.63 -22.22
CA TYR A 764 2.05 7.64 -23.22
C TYR A 764 0.57 7.78 -23.59
N GLY A 765 0.12 9.03 -23.80
CA GLY A 765 -1.23 9.37 -24.16
C GLY A 765 -2.28 9.21 -23.05
N LYS A 766 -1.88 9.07 -21.79
CA LYS A 766 -2.79 8.78 -20.66
C LYS A 766 -2.63 9.73 -19.50
N ALA A 767 -3.77 10.07 -18.87
CA ALA A 767 -3.84 10.77 -17.60
C ALA A 767 -5.01 10.20 -16.76
N LEU A 768 -5.05 10.57 -15.48
CA LEU A 768 -6.10 10.19 -14.55
C LEU A 768 -6.53 11.43 -13.75
N ALA A 769 -7.84 11.67 -13.69
CA ALA A 769 -8.42 12.64 -12.77
C ALA A 769 -9.23 11.90 -11.69
N VAL A 770 -9.26 12.50 -10.49
CA VAL A 770 -10.04 11.99 -9.35
C VAL A 770 -10.95 13.11 -8.86
N VAL A 771 -12.25 12.86 -8.84
CA VAL A 771 -13.29 13.79 -8.42
C VAL A 771 -14.01 13.24 -7.20
N ARG A 772 -14.21 14.08 -6.18
CA ARG A 772 -14.98 13.76 -4.97
C ARG A 772 -16.35 14.45 -5.02
N GLY A 773 -17.39 13.73 -4.55
CA GLY A 773 -18.72 14.29 -4.31
C GLY A 773 -18.73 15.35 -3.20
N GLY A 774 -19.59 16.32 -3.34
CA GLY A 774 -19.79 17.41 -2.38
C GLY A 774 -20.69 17.03 -1.19
N ASP A 775 -21.02 18.03 -0.38
CA ASP A 775 -21.78 17.86 0.86
C ASP A 775 -23.31 17.85 0.66
N ALA A 776 -23.79 18.17 -0.52
CA ALA A 776 -25.23 18.19 -0.84
C ALA A 776 -25.50 17.45 -2.15
N PRO A 777 -26.67 16.80 -2.27
CA PRO A 777 -27.12 16.26 -3.54
C PRO A 777 -27.12 17.32 -4.65
N GLY A 778 -26.80 16.88 -5.87
CA GLY A 778 -26.71 17.77 -7.04
C GLY A 778 -26.02 17.09 -8.21
N LYS A 779 -25.71 17.88 -9.24
CA LYS A 779 -24.96 17.39 -10.40
C LYS A 779 -23.52 17.89 -10.36
N ILE A 780 -22.60 17.06 -10.82
CA ILE A 780 -21.23 17.41 -11.14
C ILE A 780 -21.09 17.38 -12.65
N THR A 781 -20.55 18.42 -13.23
CA THR A 781 -20.15 18.45 -14.64
C THR A 781 -18.62 18.50 -14.70
N VAL A 782 -18.02 17.52 -15.36
CA VAL A 782 -16.57 17.45 -15.59
C VAL A 782 -16.28 17.69 -17.05
N THR A 783 -15.59 18.75 -17.37
CA THR A 783 -15.16 19.09 -18.73
C THR A 783 -13.67 18.90 -18.90
N VAL A 784 -13.26 18.04 -19.84
CA VAL A 784 -11.85 17.78 -20.17
C VAL A 784 -11.53 18.45 -21.49
N ARG A 785 -10.46 19.25 -21.51
CA ARG A 785 -9.96 19.99 -22.67
C ARG A 785 -8.52 19.60 -22.97
N ALA A 786 -8.17 19.56 -24.25
CA ALA A 786 -6.80 19.50 -24.72
C ALA A 786 -6.64 20.41 -25.95
N LYS A 787 -5.45 20.96 -26.14
CA LYS A 787 -5.21 21.89 -27.26
C LYS A 787 -5.47 21.22 -28.61
N GLY A 788 -6.33 21.85 -29.42
CA GLY A 788 -6.64 21.38 -30.78
C GLY A 788 -7.62 20.21 -30.86
N LEU A 789 -8.15 19.73 -29.71
CA LEU A 789 -9.12 18.64 -29.66
C LEU A 789 -10.49 19.12 -29.17
N PRO A 790 -11.61 18.54 -29.64
CA PRO A 790 -12.92 18.80 -29.08
C PRO A 790 -12.97 18.46 -27.58
N ALA A 791 -13.58 19.36 -26.79
CA ALA A 791 -13.79 19.10 -25.38
C ALA A 791 -14.73 17.90 -25.17
N LYS A 792 -14.53 17.17 -24.07
CA LYS A 792 -15.42 16.08 -23.62
C LYS A 792 -16.00 16.44 -22.25
N THR A 793 -17.28 16.18 -22.08
CA THR A 793 -17.99 16.46 -20.83
C THR A 793 -18.64 15.19 -20.30
N LEU A 794 -18.53 14.96 -19.01
CA LEU A 794 -19.19 13.92 -18.24
C LEU A 794 -20.09 14.56 -17.19
N GLU A 795 -21.19 13.92 -16.87
CA GLU A 795 -22.06 14.31 -15.77
C GLU A 795 -22.16 13.18 -14.74
N PHE A 796 -22.23 13.56 -13.47
CA PHE A 796 -22.41 12.68 -12.33
C PHE A 796 -23.56 13.17 -11.49
N ASP A 797 -24.30 12.27 -10.88
CA ASP A 797 -25.28 12.56 -9.87
C ASP A 797 -24.66 12.40 -8.48
N VAL A 798 -24.78 13.42 -7.63
CA VAL A 798 -24.52 13.33 -6.20
C VAL A 798 -25.86 13.14 -5.50
N ILE A 799 -26.04 12.01 -4.81
CA ILE A 799 -27.31 11.61 -4.18
C ILE A 799 -27.21 11.51 -2.67
#